data_9008a69b8e12b4898a8286234d6b4e20
#
_entry.id   9008a69b8e12b4898a8286234d6b4e20
#
_cell.length_a   1.000
_cell.length_b   1.000
_cell.length_c   1.000
_cell.angle_alpha   90.00
_cell.angle_beta   90.00
_cell.angle_gamma   90.00
#
_symmetry.space_group_name_H-M   'P 1'
#
loop_
_entity.id
_entity.type
_entity.pdbx_description
1 polymer ?
#
loop_
_entity_poly.entity_id
_entity_poly.type
_entity_poly.pdbx_seq_one_letter_code
_entity_poly.pdbx_strand_id
1 'polypeptide(L)'
;MLLGSLTNTESYDVRFTAVKASVNYLLLHEKDANVLKHMGDLLGPILMVTMESIEKSDDDTGLKSIIDLAETCPKFLRPQLDQLFLACMKVYGDKDQEDSWRHLALEVLVTLCETAPAMVRKVAGNQLAQAIQAILQMMTDVEDEDDWATSDELADDDNDSNAVVAESALDRLACGLGGKTVFPHILNTTPQMMQQPDWKCRHAALMAISAAGEGCHKQMESYLPQIMEAVMNFVNDEHPRVRFACCNALGQMSTDFAPIFEKKFHAKVIPGLLHLMDDNGNPRVQAHAGAALVNFSEDCPKNILTQYLDAIIAKLETILSSKFKELVEKGSKLVLEQVVTTIASVADTAEEKFQAYYDRFVPCLKYIIQNATTTELRLLRGKTIECISLIGLAVGSEKFTNDASEVMEMLLKTQTGDADMSDDDPQMSYMISAWARICKILGPAFAPYLPLVMGPIMKTASMKPEVALLDNDELSGVENDSEDWQFVSLGEQQNFGIKTAGLEDKATACQMLVCYARELKEHFVDYAEPTVRLMVPMLKFYFHDGVRAAAAESLPYLLECAKIRGPQYVQDMWALICPELLKAIEAEPEQSLLAEHLNSLARCVELLGIGCLTEQSMRELVEIIISTISQHFERQNERNQKRKDEDYDDGVEDQVNSLE
;
A
#
# COMPACT_ATOMS: atom_id res chain seq x y z
N MET A 1 1.77 2.97 -45.99
CA MET A 1 2.06 4.36 -45.57
C MET A 1 2.93 4.36 -44.33
N LEU A 2 2.51 3.84 -43.20
CA LEU A 2 3.31 3.82 -41.95
C LEU A 2 4.72 3.24 -42.12
N LEU A 3 4.86 2.06 -42.66
CA LEU A 3 6.16 1.44 -42.92
C LEU A 3 7.07 2.33 -43.77
N GLY A 4 6.53 2.97 -44.80
CA GLY A 4 7.30 3.88 -45.66
C GLY A 4 7.75 5.16 -44.90
N SER A 5 6.96 5.64 -43.95
CA SER A 5 7.34 6.77 -43.10
C SER A 5 8.39 6.37 -42.06
N LEU A 6 8.24 5.20 -41.41
CA LEU A 6 9.21 4.65 -40.47
C LEU A 6 10.58 4.36 -41.10
N THR A 7 10.62 4.06 -42.37
CA THR A 7 11.85 3.77 -43.13
C THR A 7 12.32 4.92 -44.02
N ASN A 8 11.81 6.14 -43.78
CA ASN A 8 12.20 7.34 -44.54
C ASN A 8 13.69 7.63 -44.36
N THR A 9 14.44 7.74 -45.48
CA THR A 9 15.89 7.96 -45.43
C THR A 9 16.29 9.44 -45.39
N GLU A 10 15.32 10.34 -45.64
CA GLU A 10 15.61 11.78 -45.79
C GLU A 10 15.40 12.57 -44.49
N SER A 11 14.46 12.15 -43.63
CA SER A 11 14.12 12.90 -42.43
C SER A 11 13.95 11.98 -41.22
N TYR A 12 14.69 12.27 -40.13
CA TYR A 12 14.53 11.63 -38.83
C TYR A 12 13.17 11.98 -38.22
N ASP A 13 12.75 13.26 -38.26
CA ASP A 13 11.49 13.71 -37.66
C ASP A 13 10.28 12.98 -38.24
N VAL A 14 10.32 12.65 -39.57
CA VAL A 14 9.27 11.83 -40.19
C VAL A 14 9.27 10.40 -39.65
N ARG A 15 10.44 9.81 -39.44
CA ARG A 15 10.55 8.47 -38.86
C ARG A 15 10.05 8.47 -37.42
N PHE A 16 10.49 9.43 -36.64
CA PHE A 16 10.14 9.54 -35.22
C PHE A 16 8.64 9.79 -35.01
N THR A 17 8.05 10.75 -35.74
CA THR A 17 6.59 10.98 -35.70
C THR A 17 5.80 9.75 -36.17
N ALA A 18 6.35 8.98 -37.10
CA ALA A 18 5.73 7.74 -37.57
C ALA A 18 5.74 6.62 -36.50
N VAL A 19 6.65 6.63 -35.50
CA VAL A 19 6.61 5.70 -34.36
C VAL A 19 5.31 5.92 -33.58
N LYS A 20 5.06 7.14 -33.12
CA LYS A 20 3.85 7.50 -32.38
C LYS A 20 2.56 7.14 -33.15
N ALA A 21 2.51 7.51 -34.44
CA ALA A 21 1.37 7.20 -35.29
C ALA A 21 1.15 5.69 -35.47
N SER A 22 2.24 4.91 -35.56
CA SER A 22 2.17 3.46 -35.70
C SER A 22 1.71 2.78 -34.42
N VAL A 23 2.23 3.21 -33.28
CA VAL A 23 1.85 2.69 -31.97
C VAL A 23 0.39 2.99 -31.68
N ASN A 24 -0.05 4.24 -31.85
CA ASN A 24 -1.46 4.60 -31.67
C ASN A 24 -2.39 3.76 -32.57
N TYR A 25 -1.99 3.49 -33.79
CA TYR A 25 -2.77 2.61 -34.66
C TYR A 25 -2.85 1.17 -34.14
N LEU A 26 -1.76 0.63 -33.58
CA LEU A 26 -1.73 -0.71 -33.00
C LEU A 26 -2.61 -0.78 -31.73
N LEU A 27 -2.53 0.22 -30.85
CA LEU A 27 -3.32 0.31 -29.62
C LEU A 27 -4.83 0.36 -29.92
N LEU A 28 -5.24 1.15 -30.93
CA LEU A 28 -6.64 1.20 -31.38
C LEU A 28 -7.18 -0.17 -31.88
N HIS A 29 -6.28 -1.09 -32.27
CA HIS A 29 -6.63 -2.40 -32.78
C HIS A 29 -6.15 -3.55 -31.87
N GLU A 30 -5.93 -3.30 -30.59
CA GLU A 30 -5.43 -4.26 -29.60
C GLU A 30 -6.18 -5.61 -29.60
N LYS A 31 -7.51 -5.56 -29.83
CA LYS A 31 -8.40 -6.74 -29.82
C LYS A 31 -8.45 -7.47 -31.16
N ASP A 32 -7.87 -6.91 -32.24
CA ASP A 32 -7.88 -7.52 -33.57
C ASP A 32 -6.53 -8.20 -33.88
N ALA A 33 -6.41 -9.47 -33.49
CA ALA A 33 -5.21 -10.27 -33.72
C ALA A 33 -4.80 -10.36 -35.20
N ASN A 34 -5.75 -10.22 -36.16
CA ASN A 34 -5.43 -10.26 -37.60
C ASN A 34 -4.76 -8.95 -38.02
N VAL A 35 -5.24 -7.80 -37.55
CA VAL A 35 -4.60 -6.50 -37.81
C VAL A 35 -3.19 -6.49 -37.22
N LEU A 36 -3.02 -6.86 -35.95
CA LEU A 36 -1.71 -6.92 -35.29
C LEU A 36 -0.73 -7.82 -36.05
N LYS A 37 -1.18 -8.98 -36.51
CA LYS A 37 -0.35 -9.90 -37.30
C LYS A 37 0.09 -9.30 -38.65
N HIS A 38 -0.81 -8.59 -39.35
CA HIS A 38 -0.50 -7.93 -40.61
C HIS A 38 0.45 -6.74 -40.44
N MET A 39 0.45 -6.12 -39.25
CA MET A 39 1.32 -4.99 -38.94
C MET A 39 2.69 -5.41 -38.35
N GLY A 40 2.97 -6.69 -38.23
CA GLY A 40 4.21 -7.21 -37.63
C GLY A 40 5.50 -6.65 -38.28
N ASP A 41 5.48 -6.27 -39.55
CA ASP A 41 6.62 -5.65 -40.25
C ASP A 41 6.97 -4.23 -39.70
N LEU A 42 6.08 -3.60 -38.93
CA LEU A 42 6.35 -2.30 -38.32
C LEU A 42 7.29 -2.41 -37.10
N LEU A 43 7.33 -3.56 -36.42
CA LEU A 43 8.06 -3.72 -35.18
C LEU A 43 9.55 -3.38 -35.28
N GLY A 44 10.24 -3.96 -36.29
CA GLY A 44 11.67 -3.71 -36.48
C GLY A 44 11.99 -2.23 -36.68
N PRO A 45 11.34 -1.53 -37.64
CA PRO A 45 11.51 -0.10 -37.82
C PRO A 45 11.15 0.75 -36.57
N ILE A 46 10.10 0.42 -35.84
CA ILE A 46 9.74 1.11 -34.58
C ILE A 46 10.91 1.02 -33.59
N LEU A 47 11.42 -0.18 -33.31
CA LEU A 47 12.54 -0.38 -32.39
C LEU A 47 13.82 0.32 -32.87
N MET A 48 14.12 0.28 -34.19
CA MET A 48 15.30 0.97 -34.73
C MET A 48 15.22 2.48 -34.53
N VAL A 49 14.08 3.10 -34.79
CA VAL A 49 13.91 4.57 -34.59
C VAL A 49 13.94 4.93 -33.13
N THR A 50 13.34 4.13 -32.26
CA THR A 50 13.41 4.32 -30.79
C THR A 50 14.87 4.25 -30.31
N MET A 51 15.67 3.30 -30.78
CA MET A 51 17.09 3.22 -30.43
C MET A 51 17.89 4.40 -30.97
N GLU A 52 17.55 4.90 -32.16
CA GLU A 52 18.17 6.13 -32.72
C GLU A 52 17.82 7.37 -31.87
N SER A 53 16.61 7.45 -31.30
CA SER A 53 16.22 8.57 -30.41
C SER A 53 17.00 8.56 -29.09
N ILE A 54 17.24 7.37 -28.52
CA ILE A 54 18.07 7.21 -27.32
C ILE A 54 19.52 7.66 -27.57
N GLU A 55 20.10 7.25 -28.71
CA GLU A 55 21.48 7.65 -29.08
C GLU A 55 21.62 9.17 -29.28
N LYS A 56 20.53 9.85 -29.65
CA LYS A 56 20.51 11.32 -29.82
C LYS A 56 20.18 12.07 -28.54
N SER A 57 19.65 11.40 -27.54
CA SER A 57 19.11 11.99 -26.30
C SER A 57 18.14 13.15 -26.59
N ASP A 58 17.22 12.93 -27.55
CA ASP A 58 16.39 14.00 -28.11
C ASP A 58 14.98 14.00 -27.48
N ASP A 59 14.27 12.87 -27.56
CA ASP A 59 12.88 12.74 -27.13
C ASP A 59 12.58 11.32 -26.67
N ASP A 60 12.03 11.17 -25.47
CA ASP A 60 11.75 9.88 -24.80
C ASP A 60 10.43 9.21 -25.26
N THR A 61 9.62 9.88 -26.08
CA THR A 61 8.34 9.39 -26.60
C THR A 61 8.45 7.99 -27.23
N GLY A 62 9.61 7.67 -27.81
CA GLY A 62 9.88 6.36 -28.40
C GLY A 62 9.81 5.24 -27.35
N LEU A 63 10.47 5.40 -26.18
CA LEU A 63 10.42 4.43 -25.07
C LEU A 63 9.04 4.38 -24.44
N LYS A 64 8.40 5.52 -24.21
CA LYS A 64 7.02 5.59 -23.68
C LYS A 64 6.05 4.83 -24.61
N SER A 65 6.18 4.97 -25.92
CA SER A 65 5.39 4.21 -26.88
C SER A 65 5.64 2.70 -26.83
N ILE A 66 6.85 2.27 -26.50
CA ILE A 66 7.14 0.84 -26.29
C ILE A 66 6.52 0.33 -24.98
N ILE A 67 6.50 1.15 -23.93
CA ILE A 67 5.82 0.82 -22.67
C ILE A 67 4.32 0.62 -22.94
N ASP A 68 3.66 1.54 -23.65
CA ASP A 68 2.24 1.42 -24.04
C ASP A 68 1.96 0.11 -24.78
N LEU A 69 2.85 -0.30 -25.70
CA LEU A 69 2.76 -1.59 -26.41
C LEU A 69 2.99 -2.78 -25.48
N ALA A 70 3.93 -2.68 -24.55
CA ALA A 70 4.22 -3.72 -23.57
C ALA A 70 3.03 -3.94 -22.63
N GLU A 71 2.33 -2.88 -22.25
CA GLU A 71 1.14 -2.92 -21.41
C GLU A 71 -0.07 -3.52 -22.14
N THR A 72 -0.36 -3.01 -23.34
CA THR A 72 -1.62 -3.28 -24.04
C THR A 72 -1.52 -4.45 -25.03
N CYS A 73 -0.41 -4.55 -25.77
CA CYS A 73 -0.20 -5.51 -26.85
C CYS A 73 1.12 -6.29 -26.73
N PRO A 74 1.50 -6.88 -25.58
CA PRO A 74 2.82 -7.46 -25.33
C PRO A 74 3.20 -8.52 -26.37
N LYS A 75 2.24 -9.32 -26.87
CA LYS A 75 2.48 -10.36 -27.89
C LYS A 75 2.97 -9.78 -29.23
N PHE A 76 2.69 -8.52 -29.52
CA PHE A 76 3.22 -7.84 -30.71
C PHE A 76 4.75 -7.69 -30.64
N LEU A 77 5.31 -7.52 -29.44
CA LEU A 77 6.76 -7.37 -29.20
C LEU A 77 7.52 -8.70 -29.27
N ARG A 78 6.83 -9.84 -29.17
CA ARG A 78 7.41 -11.19 -29.09
C ARG A 78 8.50 -11.50 -30.13
N PRO A 79 8.34 -11.17 -31.45
CA PRO A 79 9.33 -11.55 -32.48
C PRO A 79 10.72 -10.94 -32.28
N GLN A 80 10.81 -9.83 -31.56
CA GLN A 80 12.07 -9.13 -31.28
C GLN A 80 12.33 -8.92 -29.79
N LEU A 81 11.68 -9.68 -28.94
CA LEU A 81 11.75 -9.55 -27.48
C LEU A 81 13.18 -9.69 -26.96
N ASP A 82 13.96 -10.65 -27.47
CA ASP A 82 15.36 -10.85 -27.11
C ASP A 82 16.21 -9.60 -27.37
N GLN A 83 16.00 -8.98 -28.54
CA GLN A 83 16.73 -7.77 -28.92
C GLN A 83 16.32 -6.57 -28.08
N LEU A 84 15.02 -6.45 -27.77
CA LEU A 84 14.47 -5.41 -26.92
C LEU A 84 15.05 -5.51 -25.50
N PHE A 85 15.11 -6.71 -24.91
CA PHE A 85 15.73 -6.94 -23.60
C PHE A 85 17.20 -6.51 -23.60
N LEU A 86 17.98 -6.93 -24.57
CA LEU A 86 19.41 -6.54 -24.67
C LEU A 86 19.59 -5.02 -24.82
N ALA A 87 18.73 -4.38 -25.61
CA ALA A 87 18.76 -2.94 -25.82
C ALA A 87 18.44 -2.19 -24.53
N CYS A 88 17.36 -2.56 -23.83
CA CYS A 88 16.98 -1.95 -22.56
C CYS A 88 18.06 -2.16 -21.49
N MET A 89 18.61 -3.39 -21.36
CA MET A 89 19.72 -3.65 -20.41
C MET A 89 20.95 -2.78 -20.67
N LYS A 90 21.25 -2.51 -21.93
CA LYS A 90 22.36 -1.61 -22.28
C LYS A 90 22.09 -0.18 -21.83
N VAL A 91 20.86 0.30 -21.99
CA VAL A 91 20.46 1.68 -21.61
C VAL A 91 20.47 1.86 -20.10
N TYR A 92 19.71 1.05 -19.35
CA TYR A 92 19.63 1.24 -17.90
C TYR A 92 20.91 0.83 -17.15
N GLY A 93 21.75 0.00 -17.73
CA GLY A 93 23.06 -0.36 -17.20
C GLY A 93 24.18 0.67 -17.47
N ASP A 94 23.94 1.63 -18.35
CA ASP A 94 24.92 2.66 -18.73
C ASP A 94 24.82 3.87 -17.80
N LYS A 95 25.85 4.06 -16.97
CA LYS A 95 25.93 5.17 -16.01
C LYS A 95 26.14 6.56 -16.65
N ASP A 96 26.55 6.58 -17.90
CA ASP A 96 26.75 7.83 -18.65
C ASP A 96 25.44 8.31 -19.32
N GLN A 97 24.38 7.48 -19.32
CA GLN A 97 23.06 7.82 -19.82
C GLN A 97 22.28 8.61 -18.76
N GLU A 98 21.44 9.55 -19.19
CA GLU A 98 20.54 10.30 -18.29
C GLU A 98 19.59 9.36 -17.54
N ASP A 99 19.31 9.63 -16.28
CA ASP A 99 18.53 8.77 -15.40
C ASP A 99 17.11 8.52 -15.92
N SER A 100 16.46 9.54 -16.48
CA SER A 100 15.12 9.41 -17.09
C SER A 100 15.06 8.33 -18.19
N TRP A 101 16.09 8.24 -19.04
CA TRP A 101 16.19 7.20 -20.06
C TRP A 101 16.43 5.81 -19.46
N ARG A 102 17.26 5.75 -18.42
CA ARG A 102 17.54 4.51 -17.68
C ARG A 102 16.26 3.97 -17.05
N HIS A 103 15.46 4.84 -16.41
CA HIS A 103 14.18 4.50 -15.79
C HIS A 103 13.19 3.98 -16.82
N LEU A 104 12.98 4.69 -17.93
CA LEU A 104 12.07 4.26 -19.00
C LEU A 104 12.49 2.92 -19.63
N ALA A 105 13.80 2.71 -19.86
CA ALA A 105 14.28 1.44 -20.41
C ALA A 105 14.06 0.26 -19.43
N LEU A 106 14.20 0.51 -18.14
CA LEU A 106 13.89 -0.46 -17.09
C LEU A 106 12.38 -0.74 -17.02
N GLU A 107 11.56 0.31 -17.12
CA GLU A 107 10.09 0.20 -17.11
C GLU A 107 9.57 -0.68 -18.26
N VAL A 108 10.12 -0.58 -19.47
CA VAL A 108 9.77 -1.49 -20.57
C VAL A 108 9.92 -2.96 -20.16
N LEU A 109 11.02 -3.31 -19.46
CA LEU A 109 11.27 -4.69 -19.04
C LEU A 109 10.30 -5.13 -17.94
N VAL A 110 10.09 -4.27 -16.96
CA VAL A 110 9.20 -4.55 -15.81
C VAL A 110 7.78 -4.74 -16.30
N THR A 111 7.26 -3.83 -17.11
CA THR A 111 5.91 -3.94 -17.72
C THR A 111 5.73 -5.25 -18.47
N LEU A 112 6.71 -5.67 -19.27
CA LEU A 112 6.66 -6.97 -19.97
C LEU A 112 6.66 -8.17 -19.01
N CYS A 113 7.39 -8.07 -17.89
CA CYS A 113 7.40 -9.13 -16.89
C CYS A 113 6.07 -9.25 -16.14
N GLU A 114 5.34 -8.16 -15.99
CA GLU A 114 4.00 -8.12 -15.37
C GLU A 114 2.90 -8.57 -16.34
N THR A 115 2.89 -8.01 -17.55
CA THR A 115 1.80 -8.22 -18.52
C THR A 115 1.90 -9.53 -19.30
N ALA A 116 3.12 -10.04 -19.52
CA ALA A 116 3.36 -11.25 -20.32
C ALA A 116 4.46 -12.16 -19.74
N PRO A 117 4.40 -12.53 -18.44
CA PRO A 117 5.47 -13.25 -17.74
C PRO A 117 5.87 -14.57 -18.39
N ALA A 118 4.89 -15.35 -18.86
CA ALA A 118 5.16 -16.63 -19.51
C ALA A 118 5.91 -16.45 -20.85
N MET A 119 5.56 -15.41 -21.60
CA MET A 119 6.27 -15.08 -22.84
C MET A 119 7.72 -14.68 -22.55
N VAL A 120 7.94 -13.84 -21.52
CA VAL A 120 9.27 -13.42 -21.10
C VAL A 120 10.11 -14.61 -20.67
N ARG A 121 9.59 -15.51 -19.82
CA ARG A 121 10.30 -16.73 -19.39
C ARG A 121 10.71 -17.62 -20.56
N LYS A 122 9.84 -17.77 -21.57
CA LYS A 122 10.09 -18.64 -22.74
C LYS A 122 11.05 -18.03 -23.76
N VAL A 123 10.96 -16.72 -24.00
CA VAL A 123 11.70 -16.05 -25.08
C VAL A 123 12.97 -15.41 -24.54
N ALA A 124 12.88 -14.66 -23.44
CA ALA A 124 14.00 -13.90 -22.87
C ALA A 124 14.61 -14.56 -21.61
N GLY A 125 14.21 -15.77 -21.25
CA GLY A 125 14.62 -16.45 -20.01
C GLY A 125 16.14 -16.55 -19.82
N ASN A 126 16.90 -16.72 -20.90
CA ASN A 126 18.37 -16.78 -20.86
C ASN A 126 19.03 -15.44 -20.50
N GLN A 127 18.30 -14.32 -20.62
CA GLN A 127 18.80 -12.97 -20.37
C GLN A 127 18.44 -12.48 -18.96
N LEU A 128 17.48 -13.13 -18.30
CA LEU A 128 16.99 -12.71 -16.98
C LEU A 128 18.10 -12.65 -15.93
N ALA A 129 19.06 -13.56 -15.96
CA ALA A 129 20.20 -13.52 -15.05
C ALA A 129 21.00 -12.21 -15.16
N GLN A 130 21.24 -11.76 -16.38
CA GLN A 130 21.97 -10.52 -16.64
C GLN A 130 21.10 -9.29 -16.33
N ALA A 131 19.81 -9.35 -16.65
CA ALA A 131 18.85 -8.29 -16.36
C ALA A 131 18.76 -8.04 -14.83
N ILE A 132 18.57 -9.09 -14.05
CA ILE A 132 18.51 -9.00 -12.57
C ILE A 132 19.85 -8.50 -12.01
N GLN A 133 20.98 -8.99 -12.52
CA GLN A 133 22.29 -8.50 -12.10
C GLN A 133 22.46 -7.00 -12.38
N ALA A 134 22.00 -6.51 -13.52
CA ALA A 134 22.09 -5.09 -13.86
C ALA A 134 21.17 -4.23 -12.96
N ILE A 135 19.98 -4.73 -12.60
CA ILE A 135 19.09 -4.10 -11.63
C ILE A 135 19.78 -4.00 -10.27
N LEU A 136 20.35 -5.11 -9.76
CA LEU A 136 21.09 -5.13 -8.50
C LEU A 136 22.30 -4.17 -8.51
N GLN A 137 22.94 -4.01 -9.68
CA GLN A 137 24.01 -3.02 -9.83
C GLN A 137 23.47 -1.60 -9.81
N MET A 138 22.31 -1.33 -10.41
CA MET A 138 21.66 -0.02 -10.37
C MET A 138 21.21 0.34 -8.94
N MET A 139 20.81 -0.62 -8.12
CA MET A 139 20.53 -0.41 -6.69
C MET A 139 21.77 0.07 -5.89
N THR A 140 22.98 -0.02 -6.43
CA THR A 140 24.19 0.55 -5.80
C THR A 140 24.40 2.03 -6.13
N ASP A 141 23.58 2.63 -6.99
CA ASP A 141 23.68 4.04 -7.37
C ASP A 141 23.02 4.93 -6.30
N VAL A 142 23.53 4.82 -5.07
CA VAL A 142 23.10 5.61 -3.91
C VAL A 142 24.06 6.79 -3.72
N GLU A 143 23.54 7.97 -3.52
CA GLU A 143 24.34 9.15 -3.19
C GLU A 143 24.93 9.02 -1.77
N ASP A 144 26.16 9.49 -1.60
CA ASP A 144 26.85 9.47 -0.30
C ASP A 144 26.77 10.86 0.34
N GLU A 145 25.73 11.09 1.11
CA GLU A 145 25.46 12.32 1.82
C GLU A 145 26.03 12.25 3.24
N ASP A 146 26.91 13.16 3.60
CA ASP A 146 27.62 13.19 4.88
C ASP A 146 26.68 13.27 6.10
N ASP A 147 25.51 13.88 5.97
CA ASP A 147 24.55 14.16 7.04
C ASP A 147 23.32 13.23 7.02
N TRP A 148 23.22 12.32 6.05
CA TRP A 148 22.06 11.44 5.90
C TRP A 148 21.66 10.75 7.20
N ALA A 149 22.62 10.18 7.92
CA ALA A 149 22.34 9.40 9.12
C ALA A 149 21.92 10.24 10.34
N THR A 150 22.28 11.53 10.34
CA THR A 150 22.03 12.47 11.44
C THR A 150 20.81 13.35 11.23
N SER A 151 20.18 13.27 10.06
CA SER A 151 18.94 14.00 9.76
C SER A 151 17.82 13.61 10.71
N ASP A 152 17.00 14.58 11.10
CA ASP A 152 15.78 14.39 11.91
C ASP A 152 14.52 14.24 11.04
N GLU A 153 14.69 14.06 9.76
CA GLU A 153 13.62 13.78 8.82
C GLU A 153 13.66 12.32 8.41
N LEU A 154 12.50 11.76 8.05
CA LEU A 154 12.47 10.48 7.35
C LEU A 154 13.41 10.55 6.16
N ALA A 155 13.99 9.42 5.77
CA ALA A 155 14.70 9.38 4.52
C ALA A 155 13.67 9.75 3.43
N ASP A 156 13.77 10.94 2.89
CA ASP A 156 13.21 11.22 1.58
C ASP A 156 14.07 10.41 0.62
N ASP A 157 13.67 9.18 0.41
CA ASP A 157 14.12 8.43 -0.73
C ASP A 157 13.47 9.17 -1.90
N ASP A 158 14.30 9.94 -2.61
CA ASP A 158 13.91 10.60 -3.84
C ASP A 158 13.33 9.48 -4.71
N ASN A 159 12.01 9.45 -4.86
CA ASN A 159 11.29 8.37 -5.55
C ASN A 159 11.82 8.15 -6.97
N ASP A 160 12.51 9.15 -7.50
CA ASP A 160 13.16 9.14 -8.81
C ASP A 160 14.65 8.75 -8.74
N SER A 161 15.21 8.39 -7.58
CA SER A 161 16.60 7.95 -7.53
C SER A 161 16.79 6.58 -8.19
N ASN A 162 17.93 6.39 -8.84
CA ASN A 162 18.25 5.12 -9.52
C ASN A 162 18.13 3.89 -8.62
N ALA A 163 18.52 4.03 -7.36
CA ALA A 163 18.46 2.94 -6.38
C ALA A 163 17.03 2.55 -6.05
N VAL A 164 16.15 3.53 -5.80
CA VAL A 164 14.73 3.32 -5.47
C VAL A 164 13.96 2.77 -6.66
N VAL A 165 14.17 3.32 -7.86
CA VAL A 165 13.56 2.81 -9.09
C VAL A 165 13.98 1.37 -9.37
N ALA A 166 15.26 1.02 -9.15
CA ALA A 166 15.75 -0.34 -9.32
C ALA A 166 15.20 -1.31 -8.26
N GLU A 167 15.00 -0.86 -7.02
CA GLU A 167 14.37 -1.64 -5.95
C GLU A 167 12.92 -1.96 -6.29
N SER A 168 12.12 -0.95 -6.65
CA SER A 168 10.74 -1.12 -7.11
C SER A 168 10.65 -2.04 -8.33
N ALA A 169 11.58 -1.90 -9.29
CA ALA A 169 11.64 -2.77 -10.44
C ALA A 169 11.92 -4.23 -10.06
N LEU A 170 12.79 -4.49 -9.09
CA LEU A 170 13.09 -5.84 -8.61
C LEU A 170 11.88 -6.50 -7.95
N ASP A 171 11.16 -5.76 -7.12
CA ASP A 171 9.93 -6.20 -6.47
C ASP A 171 8.86 -6.59 -7.50
N ARG A 172 8.51 -5.67 -8.39
CA ARG A 172 7.53 -5.88 -9.47
C ARG A 172 7.93 -7.04 -10.39
N LEU A 173 9.20 -7.17 -10.70
CA LEU A 173 9.73 -8.28 -11.50
C LEU A 173 9.64 -9.61 -10.74
N ALA A 174 9.89 -9.62 -9.42
CA ALA A 174 9.76 -10.81 -8.59
C ALA A 174 8.29 -11.25 -8.48
N CYS A 175 7.36 -10.32 -8.32
CA CYS A 175 5.93 -10.57 -8.30
C CYS A 175 5.42 -11.05 -9.67
N GLY A 176 5.85 -10.42 -10.77
CA GLY A 176 5.41 -10.75 -12.12
C GLY A 176 5.95 -12.09 -12.62
N LEU A 177 7.24 -12.35 -12.51
CA LEU A 177 7.88 -13.58 -12.99
C LEU A 177 7.81 -14.74 -12.00
N GLY A 178 7.63 -14.45 -10.71
CA GLY A 178 7.56 -15.43 -9.64
C GLY A 178 8.92 -15.96 -9.16
N GLY A 179 8.94 -16.42 -7.91
CA GLY A 179 10.16 -16.80 -7.21
C GLY A 179 10.92 -17.98 -7.83
N LYS A 180 10.26 -18.90 -8.53
CA LYS A 180 10.99 -19.98 -9.25
C LYS A 180 11.97 -19.43 -10.29
N THR A 181 11.60 -18.31 -10.91
CA THR A 181 12.40 -17.67 -11.97
C THR A 181 13.44 -16.71 -11.39
N VAL A 182 13.03 -15.87 -10.42
CA VAL A 182 13.83 -14.73 -9.95
C VAL A 182 14.76 -15.10 -8.81
N PHE A 183 14.27 -15.84 -7.82
CA PHE A 183 15.01 -16.13 -6.59
C PHE A 183 16.38 -16.80 -6.79
N PRO A 184 16.58 -17.76 -7.72
CA PRO A 184 17.91 -18.36 -7.95
C PRO A 184 18.97 -17.32 -8.34
N HIS A 185 18.61 -16.26 -9.06
CA HIS A 185 19.53 -15.21 -9.48
C HIS A 185 19.88 -14.29 -8.32
N ILE A 186 18.89 -13.94 -7.48
CA ILE A 186 19.13 -13.18 -6.25
C ILE A 186 20.02 -13.96 -5.30
N LEU A 187 19.71 -15.24 -5.06
CA LEU A 187 20.47 -16.13 -4.16
C LEU A 187 21.94 -16.30 -4.60
N ASN A 188 22.22 -16.25 -5.89
CA ASN A 188 23.59 -16.34 -6.41
C ASN A 188 24.37 -15.03 -6.31
N THR A 189 23.70 -13.87 -6.39
CA THR A 189 24.37 -12.57 -6.51
C THR A 189 24.49 -11.86 -5.17
N THR A 190 23.46 -11.85 -4.34
CA THR A 190 23.45 -11.09 -3.07
C THR A 190 24.54 -11.52 -2.08
N PRO A 191 24.91 -12.82 -1.91
CA PRO A 191 25.99 -13.18 -1.01
C PRO A 191 27.38 -12.65 -1.43
N GLN A 192 27.57 -12.44 -2.73
CA GLN A 192 28.81 -11.85 -3.26
C GLN A 192 28.84 -10.35 -3.01
N MET A 193 27.69 -9.66 -3.18
CA MET A 193 27.55 -8.24 -2.87
C MET A 193 27.75 -7.95 -1.38
N MET A 194 27.24 -8.81 -0.50
CA MET A 194 27.40 -8.70 0.96
C MET A 194 28.86 -8.79 1.42
N GLN A 195 29.74 -9.42 0.64
CA GLN A 195 31.16 -9.57 0.96
C GLN A 195 32.02 -8.42 0.42
N GLN A 196 31.45 -7.50 -0.32
CA GLN A 196 32.20 -6.37 -0.87
C GLN A 196 32.59 -5.37 0.21
N PRO A 197 33.80 -4.78 0.13
CA PRO A 197 34.22 -3.72 1.04
C PRO A 197 33.39 -2.43 0.86
N ASP A 198 32.83 -2.23 -0.34
CA ASP A 198 31.95 -1.10 -0.64
C ASP A 198 30.61 -1.27 0.08
N TRP A 199 30.26 -0.30 0.93
CA TRP A 199 29.03 -0.30 1.69
C TRP A 199 27.78 -0.26 0.77
N LYS A 200 27.87 0.38 -0.40
CA LYS A 200 26.76 0.46 -1.39
C LYS A 200 26.35 -0.93 -1.87
N CYS A 201 27.31 -1.82 -2.08
CA CYS A 201 27.01 -3.21 -2.45
C CYS A 201 26.33 -3.98 -1.31
N ARG A 202 26.79 -3.79 -0.06
CA ARG A 202 26.16 -4.44 1.10
C ARG A 202 24.74 -3.92 1.35
N HIS A 203 24.56 -2.60 1.23
CA HIS A 203 23.26 -1.95 1.30
C HIS A 203 22.29 -2.52 0.24
N ALA A 204 22.67 -2.47 -1.03
CA ALA A 204 21.86 -2.96 -2.13
C ALA A 204 21.49 -4.44 -2.00
N ALA A 205 22.39 -5.28 -1.47
CA ALA A 205 22.10 -6.69 -1.22
C ALA A 205 21.00 -6.90 -0.17
N LEU A 206 21.01 -6.11 0.90
CA LEU A 206 19.99 -6.15 1.96
C LEU A 206 18.62 -5.63 1.45
N MET A 207 18.62 -4.52 0.69
CA MET A 207 17.41 -3.98 0.07
C MET A 207 16.84 -4.95 -0.97
N ALA A 208 17.67 -5.65 -1.73
CA ALA A 208 17.23 -6.68 -2.66
C ALA A 208 16.55 -7.88 -1.97
N ILE A 209 16.99 -8.25 -0.77
CA ILE A 209 16.31 -9.28 0.04
C ILE A 209 14.94 -8.78 0.47
N SER A 210 14.82 -7.52 0.87
CA SER A 210 13.54 -6.90 1.21
C SER A 210 12.58 -6.91 0.02
N ALA A 211 13.00 -6.40 -1.13
CA ALA A 211 12.18 -6.29 -2.34
C ALA A 211 11.74 -7.65 -2.90
N ALA A 212 12.52 -8.71 -2.69
CA ALA A 212 12.20 -10.03 -3.24
C ALA A 212 11.24 -10.85 -2.36
N GLY A 213 10.95 -10.43 -1.13
CA GLY A 213 10.24 -11.22 -0.12
C GLY A 213 8.87 -11.69 -0.59
N GLU A 214 8.04 -10.78 -1.06
CA GLU A 214 6.67 -11.06 -1.50
C GLU A 214 6.67 -11.99 -2.73
N GLY A 215 7.30 -11.57 -3.83
CA GLY A 215 7.28 -12.32 -5.10
C GLY A 215 8.01 -13.66 -5.05
N CYS A 216 8.97 -13.82 -4.13
CA CYS A 216 9.76 -15.03 -3.96
C CYS A 216 9.37 -15.86 -2.71
N HIS A 217 8.26 -15.55 -2.05
CA HIS A 217 7.86 -16.09 -0.75
C HIS A 217 8.06 -17.61 -0.64
N LYS A 218 7.44 -18.40 -1.53
CA LYS A 218 7.48 -19.87 -1.48
C LYS A 218 8.90 -20.45 -1.56
N GLN A 219 9.76 -19.88 -2.42
CA GLN A 219 11.12 -20.35 -2.62
C GLN A 219 12.03 -19.87 -1.50
N MET A 220 11.83 -18.65 -1.03
CA MET A 220 12.66 -18.00 -0.03
C MET A 220 12.44 -18.58 1.38
N GLU A 221 11.23 -19.07 1.69
CA GLU A 221 10.87 -19.63 3.00
C GLU A 221 11.84 -20.74 3.45
N SER A 222 12.25 -21.62 2.54
CA SER A 222 13.20 -22.72 2.85
C SER A 222 14.63 -22.23 3.13
N TYR A 223 14.99 -21.03 2.66
CA TYR A 223 16.31 -20.41 2.83
C TYR A 223 16.35 -19.37 3.97
N LEU A 224 15.22 -19.09 4.61
CA LEU A 224 15.14 -18.09 5.69
C LEU A 224 16.22 -18.27 6.78
N PRO A 225 16.57 -19.49 7.27
CA PRO A 225 17.64 -19.65 8.25
C PRO A 225 18.99 -19.13 7.77
N GLN A 226 19.33 -19.36 6.50
CA GLN A 226 20.60 -18.92 5.89
C GLN A 226 20.58 -17.41 5.62
N ILE A 227 19.46 -16.88 5.12
CA ILE A 227 19.27 -15.44 4.90
C ILE A 227 19.39 -14.70 6.22
N MET A 228 18.71 -15.18 7.27
CA MET A 228 18.79 -14.60 8.60
C MET A 228 20.20 -14.58 9.17
N GLU A 229 20.96 -15.67 9.00
CA GLU A 229 22.35 -15.71 9.45
C GLU A 229 23.20 -14.65 8.73
N ALA A 230 22.99 -14.48 7.44
CA ALA A 230 23.67 -13.46 6.63
C ALA A 230 23.27 -12.04 7.05
N VAL A 231 21.97 -11.74 7.15
CA VAL A 231 21.43 -10.40 7.48
C VAL A 231 21.89 -9.97 8.89
N MET A 232 21.87 -10.87 9.88
CA MET A 232 22.26 -10.55 11.25
C MET A 232 23.73 -10.13 11.40
N ASN A 233 24.61 -10.44 10.45
CA ASN A 233 25.98 -9.95 10.47
C ASN A 233 26.08 -8.44 10.29
N PHE A 234 25.08 -7.81 9.70
CA PHE A 234 25.05 -6.37 9.39
C PHE A 234 24.43 -5.50 10.49
N VAL A 235 23.95 -6.09 11.57
CA VAL A 235 23.49 -5.35 12.77
C VAL A 235 24.60 -4.45 13.33
N ASN A 236 25.86 -4.84 13.16
CA ASN A 236 27.02 -4.09 13.61
C ASN A 236 27.89 -3.58 12.44
N ASP A 237 27.33 -3.43 11.25
CA ASP A 237 28.09 -2.88 10.11
C ASP A 237 28.60 -1.47 10.44
N GLU A 238 29.79 -1.14 9.97
CA GLU A 238 30.41 0.16 10.21
C GLU A 238 29.62 1.31 9.59
N HIS A 239 28.91 1.07 8.47
CA HIS A 239 28.19 2.10 7.74
C HIS A 239 26.71 2.20 8.18
N PRO A 240 26.21 3.41 8.53
CA PRO A 240 24.84 3.57 9.04
C PRO A 240 23.76 3.18 8.02
N ARG A 241 23.95 3.45 6.72
CA ARG A 241 22.98 3.04 5.68
C ARG A 241 22.90 1.51 5.54
N VAL A 242 23.97 0.76 5.84
CA VAL A 242 23.91 -0.72 5.86
C VAL A 242 23.14 -1.22 7.08
N ARG A 243 23.33 -0.59 8.25
CA ARG A 243 22.52 -0.91 9.44
C ARG A 243 21.05 -0.56 9.22
N PHE A 244 20.76 0.54 8.54
CA PHE A 244 19.40 0.91 8.11
C PHE A 244 18.79 -0.17 7.19
N ALA A 245 19.50 -0.58 6.14
CA ALA A 245 19.06 -1.64 5.24
C ALA A 245 18.88 -3.00 5.96
N CYS A 246 19.69 -3.27 7.00
CA CYS A 246 19.49 -4.43 7.87
C CYS A 246 18.15 -4.36 8.63
N CYS A 247 17.79 -3.18 9.18
CA CYS A 247 16.47 -2.97 9.81
C CYS A 247 15.35 -3.19 8.80
N ASN A 248 15.51 -2.63 7.58
CA ASN A 248 14.55 -2.77 6.50
C ASN A 248 14.31 -4.25 6.14
N ALA A 249 15.39 -5.01 5.94
CA ALA A 249 15.30 -6.44 5.64
C ALA A 249 14.62 -7.24 6.77
N LEU A 250 14.92 -6.93 8.03
CA LEU A 250 14.27 -7.59 9.17
C LEU A 250 12.80 -7.24 9.28
N GLY A 251 12.45 -5.98 9.07
CA GLY A 251 11.06 -5.50 9.08
C GLY A 251 10.24 -6.09 7.95
N GLN A 252 10.76 -6.07 6.72
CA GLN A 252 10.04 -6.61 5.56
C GLN A 252 9.86 -8.14 5.66
N MET A 253 10.89 -8.88 6.09
CA MET A 253 10.75 -10.32 6.33
C MET A 253 9.74 -10.65 7.44
N SER A 254 9.55 -9.76 8.42
CA SER A 254 8.50 -9.92 9.43
C SER A 254 7.11 -9.81 8.81
N THR A 255 6.92 -8.93 7.84
CA THR A 255 5.65 -8.80 7.12
C THR A 255 5.42 -9.97 6.15
N ASP A 256 6.41 -10.24 5.28
CA ASP A 256 6.23 -11.20 4.19
C ASP A 256 6.14 -12.66 4.66
N PHE A 257 6.79 -13.01 5.77
CA PHE A 257 6.85 -14.39 6.27
C PHE A 257 6.14 -14.58 7.62
N ALA A 258 5.25 -13.65 7.98
CA ALA A 258 4.43 -13.78 9.18
C ALA A 258 3.50 -15.02 9.11
N PRO A 259 3.23 -15.67 10.20
CA PRO A 259 3.88 -15.62 11.52
C PRO A 259 5.04 -16.63 11.67
N ILE A 260 5.56 -17.16 10.57
CA ILE A 260 6.63 -18.18 10.56
C ILE A 260 7.96 -17.56 10.99
N PHE A 261 8.21 -16.33 10.52
CA PHE A 261 9.44 -15.60 10.81
C PHE A 261 9.59 -15.32 12.31
N GLU A 262 8.56 -14.77 12.94
CA GLU A 262 8.53 -14.48 14.37
C GLU A 262 8.73 -15.74 15.20
N LYS A 263 8.04 -16.82 14.87
CA LYS A 263 8.15 -18.11 15.59
C LYS A 263 9.55 -18.70 15.54
N LYS A 264 10.25 -18.54 14.42
CA LYS A 264 11.56 -19.16 14.22
C LYS A 264 12.72 -18.28 14.69
N PHE A 265 12.62 -16.95 14.56
CA PHE A 265 13.78 -16.06 14.66
C PHE A 265 13.71 -15.01 15.78
N HIS A 266 12.62 -14.95 16.58
CA HIS A 266 12.46 -13.99 17.67
C HIS A 266 13.69 -13.86 18.58
N ALA A 267 14.36 -14.96 18.87
CA ALA A 267 15.52 -14.98 19.77
C ALA A 267 16.75 -14.24 19.23
N LYS A 268 16.84 -14.01 17.91
CA LYS A 268 17.89 -13.23 17.25
C LYS A 268 17.40 -11.84 16.87
N VAL A 269 16.19 -11.74 16.29
CA VAL A 269 15.66 -10.51 15.72
C VAL A 269 15.38 -9.47 16.81
N ILE A 270 14.66 -9.83 17.86
CA ILE A 270 14.31 -8.86 18.92
C ILE A 270 15.57 -8.27 19.58
N PRO A 271 16.55 -9.07 20.05
CA PRO A 271 17.79 -8.49 20.61
C PRO A 271 18.57 -7.66 19.59
N GLY A 272 18.60 -8.06 18.31
CA GLY A 272 19.25 -7.31 17.24
C GLY A 272 18.62 -5.95 17.01
N LEU A 273 17.30 -5.88 16.92
CA LEU A 273 16.56 -4.62 16.77
C LEU A 273 16.72 -3.72 18.01
N LEU A 274 16.64 -4.28 19.22
CA LEU A 274 16.88 -3.52 20.45
C LEU A 274 18.31 -2.96 20.52
N HIS A 275 19.29 -3.67 19.95
CA HIS A 275 20.65 -3.16 19.83
C HIS A 275 20.74 -2.00 18.84
N LEU A 276 20.11 -2.12 17.66
CA LEU A 276 20.07 -1.06 16.65
C LEU A 276 19.32 0.20 17.16
N MET A 277 18.34 0.03 18.02
CA MET A 277 17.66 1.14 18.71
C MET A 277 18.57 1.92 19.67
N ASP A 278 19.75 1.40 20.02
CA ASP A 278 20.77 2.13 20.82
C ASP A 278 21.67 3.01 19.94
N ASP A 279 21.48 3.05 18.65
CA ASP A 279 22.30 3.84 17.72
C ASP A 279 21.97 5.36 17.83
N ASN A 280 22.27 5.93 18.99
CA ASN A 280 21.95 7.32 19.32
C ASN A 280 22.64 8.35 18.42
N GLY A 281 23.72 7.98 17.74
CA GLY A 281 24.43 8.83 16.80
C GLY A 281 23.77 8.93 15.42
N ASN A 282 22.85 8.02 15.12
CA ASN A 282 22.21 7.88 13.82
C ASN A 282 20.69 7.79 13.96
N PRO A 283 19.97 8.92 14.09
CA PRO A 283 18.52 8.96 14.32
C PRO A 283 17.70 8.15 13.30
N ARG A 284 18.07 8.16 12.02
CA ARG A 284 17.38 7.39 10.98
C ARG A 284 17.49 5.88 11.19
N VAL A 285 18.68 5.39 11.57
CA VAL A 285 18.88 3.97 11.92
C VAL A 285 18.06 3.61 13.16
N GLN A 286 18.13 4.45 14.19
CA GLN A 286 17.40 4.24 15.45
C GLN A 286 15.88 4.20 15.24
N ALA A 287 15.34 5.12 14.45
CA ALA A 287 13.93 5.15 14.11
C ALA A 287 13.53 3.93 13.26
N HIS A 288 14.33 3.57 12.26
CA HIS A 288 14.01 2.45 11.38
C HIS A 288 14.05 1.10 12.11
N ALA A 289 14.94 0.95 13.10
CA ALA A 289 14.93 -0.21 14.00
C ALA A 289 13.62 -0.30 14.81
N GLY A 290 13.08 0.84 15.24
CA GLY A 290 11.76 0.93 15.86
C GLY A 290 10.64 0.51 14.91
N ALA A 291 10.68 0.97 13.66
CA ALA A 291 9.71 0.58 12.62
C ALA A 291 9.77 -0.93 12.33
N ALA A 292 10.97 -1.50 12.20
CA ALA A 292 11.12 -2.95 12.04
C ALA A 292 10.58 -3.75 13.24
N LEU A 293 10.68 -3.20 14.46
CA LEU A 293 10.09 -3.83 15.65
C LEU A 293 8.55 -3.72 15.63
N VAL A 294 7.98 -2.66 15.06
CA VAL A 294 6.53 -2.56 14.82
C VAL A 294 6.07 -3.71 13.92
N ASN A 295 6.67 -3.86 12.72
CA ASN A 295 6.32 -4.93 11.79
C ASN A 295 6.46 -6.32 12.43
N PHE A 296 7.54 -6.54 13.19
CA PHE A 296 7.74 -7.80 13.91
C PHE A 296 6.69 -8.05 14.99
N SER A 297 6.26 -7.00 15.71
CA SER A 297 5.31 -7.13 16.82
C SER A 297 3.89 -7.41 16.32
N GLU A 298 3.51 -6.89 15.17
CA GLU A 298 2.15 -6.91 14.63
C GLU A 298 1.62 -8.33 14.46
N ASP A 299 2.41 -9.22 13.88
CA ASP A 299 2.06 -10.62 13.64
C ASP A 299 2.73 -11.60 14.62
N CYS A 300 3.47 -11.07 15.61
CA CYS A 300 4.16 -11.89 16.59
C CYS A 300 3.15 -12.55 17.54
N PRO A 301 3.20 -13.89 17.71
CA PRO A 301 2.38 -14.54 18.71
C PRO A 301 2.61 -13.94 20.11
N LYS A 302 1.54 -13.55 20.79
CA LYS A 302 1.55 -12.91 22.10
C LYS A 302 2.44 -13.63 23.14
N ASN A 303 2.40 -14.96 23.16
CA ASN A 303 3.22 -15.77 24.05
C ASN A 303 4.73 -15.69 23.75
N ILE A 304 5.13 -15.29 22.56
CA ILE A 304 6.52 -15.04 22.18
C ILE A 304 6.92 -13.62 22.58
N LEU A 305 6.16 -12.62 22.17
CA LEU A 305 6.46 -11.21 22.48
C LEU A 305 6.56 -10.95 23.97
N THR A 306 5.66 -11.55 24.77
CA THR A 306 5.66 -11.41 26.24
C THR A 306 6.94 -11.86 26.92
N GLN A 307 7.73 -12.76 26.31
CA GLN A 307 9.01 -13.17 26.88
C GLN A 307 10.08 -12.06 26.85
N TYR A 308 9.93 -11.11 25.94
CA TYR A 308 10.84 -9.98 25.74
C TYR A 308 10.27 -8.66 26.24
N LEU A 309 9.04 -8.66 26.73
CA LEU A 309 8.30 -7.44 27.03
C LEU A 309 9.04 -6.52 27.99
N ASP A 310 9.60 -7.05 29.09
CA ASP A 310 10.39 -6.25 30.04
C ASP A 310 11.58 -5.56 29.37
N ALA A 311 12.30 -6.26 28.50
CA ALA A 311 13.47 -5.69 27.81
C ALA A 311 13.05 -4.64 26.78
N ILE A 312 11.99 -4.91 26.01
CA ILE A 312 11.43 -3.97 25.03
C ILE A 312 10.96 -2.70 25.73
N ILE A 313 10.16 -2.83 26.79
CA ILE A 313 9.61 -1.70 27.54
C ILE A 313 10.71 -0.85 28.19
N ALA A 314 11.71 -1.48 28.82
CA ALA A 314 12.84 -0.76 29.41
C ALA A 314 13.62 0.05 28.36
N LYS A 315 13.79 -0.51 27.16
CA LYS A 315 14.43 0.17 26.03
C LYS A 315 13.60 1.37 25.56
N LEU A 316 12.32 1.16 25.28
CA LEU A 316 11.40 2.20 24.82
C LEU A 316 11.28 3.36 25.83
N GLU A 317 11.19 3.05 27.13
CA GLU A 317 11.15 4.07 28.19
C GLU A 317 12.44 4.91 28.23
N THR A 318 13.59 4.26 28.10
CA THR A 318 14.88 4.96 28.09
C THR A 318 14.98 5.92 26.90
N ILE A 319 14.62 5.44 25.68
CA ILE A 319 14.66 6.26 24.47
C ILE A 319 13.62 7.38 24.54
N LEU A 320 12.38 7.09 24.95
CA LEU A 320 11.33 8.08 25.13
C LEU A 320 11.80 9.23 26.01
N SER A 321 12.39 8.91 27.17
CA SER A 321 12.89 9.91 28.13
C SER A 321 14.06 10.74 27.58
N SER A 322 14.98 10.10 26.85
CA SER A 322 16.13 10.78 26.22
C SER A 322 15.67 11.70 25.08
N LYS A 323 14.84 11.16 24.17
CA LYS A 323 14.40 11.90 22.98
C LYS A 323 13.40 12.99 23.28
N PHE A 324 12.65 12.86 24.37
CA PHE A 324 11.83 13.95 24.87
C PHE A 324 12.67 15.16 25.33
N LYS A 325 13.83 14.93 25.96
CA LYS A 325 14.78 16.01 26.27
C LYS A 325 15.37 16.63 25.01
N GLU A 326 15.74 15.83 24.04
CA GLU A 326 16.26 16.30 22.76
C GLU A 326 15.22 17.14 22.01
N LEU A 327 13.94 16.75 22.04
CA LEU A 327 12.86 17.58 21.48
C LEU A 327 12.81 18.98 22.11
N VAL A 328 12.88 19.05 23.45
CA VAL A 328 12.84 20.33 24.18
C VAL A 328 14.10 21.18 23.91
N GLU A 329 15.26 20.56 23.78
CA GLU A 329 16.55 21.24 23.64
C GLU A 329 16.88 21.60 22.20
N LYS A 330 16.52 20.73 21.23
CA LYS A 330 16.98 20.81 19.83
C LYS A 330 15.85 20.82 18.81
N GLY A 331 14.62 20.50 19.22
CA GLY A 331 13.47 20.34 18.31
C GLY A 331 13.41 18.99 17.59
N SER A 332 14.34 18.05 17.87
CA SER A 332 14.40 16.74 17.19
C SER A 332 13.22 15.86 17.59
N LYS A 333 12.51 15.31 16.60
CA LYS A 333 11.24 14.59 16.78
C LYS A 333 11.18 13.19 16.16
N LEU A 334 11.96 12.91 15.10
CA LEU A 334 11.88 11.67 14.31
C LEU A 334 11.86 10.40 15.18
N VAL A 335 12.86 10.22 16.02
CA VAL A 335 12.97 9.02 16.87
C VAL A 335 11.85 8.98 17.91
N LEU A 336 11.44 10.12 18.45
CA LEU A 336 10.35 10.20 19.42
C LEU A 336 9.02 9.78 18.80
N GLU A 337 8.71 10.24 17.61
CA GLU A 337 7.52 9.85 16.84
C GLU A 337 7.50 8.34 16.59
N GLN A 338 8.64 7.75 16.22
CA GLN A 338 8.74 6.32 15.99
C GLN A 338 8.61 5.51 17.28
N VAL A 339 9.22 5.95 18.37
CA VAL A 339 9.13 5.27 19.68
C VAL A 339 7.69 5.22 20.16
N VAL A 340 6.95 6.32 20.01
CA VAL A 340 5.52 6.36 20.37
C VAL A 340 4.72 5.35 19.54
N THR A 341 4.96 5.26 18.23
CA THR A 341 4.35 4.24 17.36
C THR A 341 4.72 2.82 17.80
N THR A 342 5.98 2.59 18.15
CA THR A 342 6.45 1.27 18.61
C THR A 342 5.81 0.87 19.94
N ILE A 343 5.64 1.80 20.88
CA ILE A 343 4.92 1.54 22.14
C ILE A 343 3.48 1.12 21.85
N ALA A 344 2.83 1.79 20.92
CA ALA A 344 1.45 1.49 20.53
C ALA A 344 1.30 0.05 19.98
N SER A 345 2.16 -0.34 19.04
CA SER A 345 2.16 -1.68 18.44
C SER A 345 2.46 -2.78 19.48
N VAL A 346 3.48 -2.57 20.31
CA VAL A 346 3.83 -3.51 21.38
C VAL A 346 2.69 -3.66 22.39
N ALA A 347 2.00 -2.56 22.73
CA ALA A 347 0.86 -2.60 23.64
C ALA A 347 -0.31 -3.39 23.05
N ASP A 348 -0.62 -3.16 21.77
CA ASP A 348 -1.70 -3.83 21.05
C ASP A 348 -1.49 -5.35 21.02
N THR A 349 -0.29 -5.80 20.66
CA THR A 349 0.05 -7.23 20.63
C THR A 349 0.13 -7.87 22.01
N ALA A 350 0.65 -7.14 23.02
CA ALA A 350 0.79 -7.66 24.38
C ALA A 350 -0.56 -7.73 25.13
N GLU A 351 -1.55 -6.96 24.67
CA GLU A 351 -2.89 -6.85 25.26
C GLU A 351 -2.85 -6.66 26.79
N GLU A 352 -3.60 -7.44 27.55
CA GLU A 352 -3.69 -7.31 29.03
C GLU A 352 -2.34 -7.42 29.76
N LYS A 353 -1.32 -8.00 29.13
CA LYS A 353 0.04 -8.06 29.73
C LYS A 353 0.70 -6.68 29.81
N PHE A 354 0.26 -5.74 28.97
CA PHE A 354 0.75 -4.36 29.03
C PHE A 354 0.26 -3.60 30.27
N GLN A 355 -0.76 -4.09 30.98
CA GLN A 355 -1.31 -3.44 32.18
C GLN A 355 -0.24 -3.14 33.24
N ALA A 356 0.79 -3.99 33.37
CA ALA A 356 1.90 -3.79 34.33
C ALA A 356 2.74 -2.53 34.02
N TYR A 357 2.70 -2.04 32.78
CA TYR A 357 3.52 -0.91 32.32
C TYR A 357 2.70 0.36 32.08
N TYR A 358 1.38 0.29 32.17
CA TYR A 358 0.44 1.38 31.91
C TYR A 358 0.84 2.70 32.58
N ASP A 359 1.06 2.66 33.91
CA ASP A 359 1.36 3.84 34.72
C ASP A 359 2.75 4.45 34.42
N ARG A 360 3.61 3.75 33.65
CA ARG A 360 4.92 4.24 33.23
C ARG A 360 4.84 5.13 31.99
N PHE A 361 3.89 4.89 31.11
CA PHE A 361 3.78 5.58 29.81
C PHE A 361 2.66 6.62 29.77
N VAL A 362 1.47 6.31 30.27
CA VAL A 362 0.29 7.15 30.11
C VAL A 362 0.48 8.59 30.62
N PRO A 363 1.13 8.86 31.76
CA PRO A 363 1.37 10.24 32.21
C PRO A 363 2.24 11.04 31.23
N CYS A 364 3.28 10.41 30.67
CA CYS A 364 4.16 11.05 29.68
C CYS A 364 3.42 11.33 28.36
N LEU A 365 2.63 10.36 27.87
CA LEU A 365 1.82 10.52 26.67
C LEU A 365 0.78 11.63 26.80
N LYS A 366 0.09 11.71 27.94
CA LYS A 366 -0.82 12.84 28.25
C LYS A 366 -0.08 14.17 28.21
N TYR A 367 1.13 14.23 28.78
CA TYR A 367 1.95 15.44 28.77
C TYR A 367 2.32 15.87 27.33
N ILE A 368 2.70 14.92 26.47
CA ILE A 368 3.00 15.21 25.06
C ILE A 368 1.76 15.78 24.36
N ILE A 369 0.60 15.14 24.49
CA ILE A 369 -0.65 15.60 23.86
C ILE A 369 -0.97 17.06 24.27
N GLN A 370 -0.80 17.39 25.55
CA GLN A 370 -1.11 18.71 26.08
C GLN A 370 -0.14 19.81 25.62
N ASN A 371 1.12 19.47 25.36
CA ASN A 371 2.19 20.45 25.12
C ASN A 371 2.69 20.49 23.66
N ALA A 372 2.45 19.45 22.85
CA ALA A 372 2.80 19.43 21.43
C ALA A 372 1.76 20.22 20.61
N THR A 373 1.73 21.55 20.76
CA THR A 373 0.67 22.41 20.21
C THR A 373 1.07 23.15 18.93
N THR A 374 2.34 23.12 18.54
CA THR A 374 2.83 23.77 17.30
C THR A 374 2.51 22.93 16.08
N THR A 375 2.48 23.58 14.90
CA THR A 375 2.20 22.89 13.63
C THR A 375 3.21 21.78 13.33
N GLU A 376 4.48 21.99 13.62
CA GLU A 376 5.55 21.01 13.41
C GLU A 376 5.42 19.76 14.30
N LEU A 377 4.68 19.84 15.40
CA LEU A 377 4.46 18.75 16.35
C LEU A 377 3.10 18.04 16.16
N ARG A 378 2.31 18.42 15.17
CA ARG A 378 0.99 17.83 14.92
C ARG A 378 1.06 16.33 14.67
N LEU A 379 2.05 15.86 13.90
CA LEU A 379 2.25 14.44 13.65
C LEU A 379 2.59 13.69 14.94
N LEU A 380 3.52 14.22 15.75
CA LEU A 380 3.86 13.65 17.07
C LEU A 380 2.63 13.57 17.98
N ARG A 381 1.82 14.63 18.01
CA ARG A 381 0.59 14.65 18.80
C ARG A 381 -0.41 13.60 18.31
N GLY A 382 -0.60 13.49 17.00
CA GLY A 382 -1.46 12.47 16.37
C GLY A 382 -1.04 11.05 16.74
N LYS A 383 0.22 10.70 16.53
CA LYS A 383 0.79 9.40 16.92
C LYS A 383 0.67 9.12 18.42
N THR A 384 0.79 10.16 19.26
CA THR A 384 0.64 10.01 20.71
C THR A 384 -0.81 9.75 21.11
N ILE A 385 -1.77 10.37 20.41
CA ILE A 385 -3.20 10.12 20.56
C ILE A 385 -3.53 8.67 20.18
N GLU A 386 -2.99 8.21 19.07
CA GLU A 386 -3.11 6.82 18.65
C GLU A 386 -2.56 5.86 19.71
N CYS A 387 -1.35 6.11 20.17
CA CYS A 387 -0.67 5.30 21.17
C CYS A 387 -1.50 5.17 22.46
N ILE A 388 -1.99 6.27 23.02
CA ILE A 388 -2.78 6.22 24.28
C ILE A 388 -4.10 5.47 24.08
N SER A 389 -4.73 5.57 22.91
CA SER A 389 -5.97 4.86 22.60
C SER A 389 -5.75 3.36 22.42
N LEU A 390 -4.63 2.94 21.80
CA LEU A 390 -4.24 1.54 21.67
C LEU A 390 -3.84 0.92 23.01
N ILE A 391 -3.09 1.65 23.84
CA ILE A 391 -2.81 1.22 25.21
C ILE A 391 -4.13 1.03 25.98
N GLY A 392 -5.07 1.96 25.86
CA GLY A 392 -6.38 1.86 26.49
C GLY A 392 -7.14 0.61 26.06
N LEU A 393 -7.11 0.31 24.76
CA LEU A 393 -7.74 -0.89 24.19
C LEU A 393 -7.06 -2.17 24.73
N ALA A 394 -5.73 -2.20 24.76
CA ALA A 394 -4.94 -3.33 25.25
C ALA A 394 -5.22 -3.68 26.72
N VAL A 395 -5.26 -2.67 27.59
CA VAL A 395 -5.48 -2.88 29.04
C VAL A 395 -6.95 -3.03 29.43
N GLY A 396 -7.87 -2.65 28.54
CA GLY A 396 -9.31 -2.78 28.71
C GLY A 396 -9.96 -1.72 29.59
N SER A 397 -11.30 -1.78 29.68
CA SER A 397 -12.14 -0.77 30.33
C SER A 397 -11.86 -0.61 31.83
N GLU A 398 -11.57 -1.70 32.53
CA GLU A 398 -11.35 -1.65 33.99
C GLU A 398 -10.20 -0.71 34.37
N LYS A 399 -9.09 -0.73 33.65
CA LYS A 399 -7.94 0.14 33.92
C LYS A 399 -8.10 1.52 33.28
N PHE A 400 -8.56 1.59 32.02
CA PHE A 400 -8.57 2.82 31.23
C PHE A 400 -9.70 3.78 31.60
N THR A 401 -10.83 3.32 32.12
CA THR A 401 -12.01 4.16 32.41
C THR A 401 -11.67 5.36 33.33
N ASN A 402 -10.72 5.19 34.23
CA ASN A 402 -10.30 6.27 35.13
C ASN A 402 -9.64 7.45 34.38
N ASP A 403 -8.97 7.16 33.25
CA ASP A 403 -8.26 8.15 32.42
C ASP A 403 -9.09 8.59 31.22
N ALA A 404 -10.13 7.84 30.84
CA ALA A 404 -10.89 8.03 29.61
C ALA A 404 -11.49 9.43 29.49
N SER A 405 -12.09 9.98 30.57
CA SER A 405 -12.68 11.31 30.56
C SER A 405 -11.64 12.41 30.32
N GLU A 406 -10.48 12.30 30.95
CA GLU A 406 -9.38 13.26 30.78
C GLU A 406 -8.81 13.19 29.38
N VAL A 407 -8.62 11.97 28.83
CA VAL A 407 -8.17 11.76 27.46
C VAL A 407 -9.17 12.35 26.47
N MET A 408 -10.46 12.09 26.63
CA MET A 408 -11.51 12.67 25.78
C MET A 408 -11.52 14.20 25.83
N GLU A 409 -11.35 14.81 27.01
CA GLU A 409 -11.24 16.26 27.12
C GLU A 409 -10.03 16.83 26.39
N MET A 410 -8.88 16.14 26.44
CA MET A 410 -7.69 16.53 25.70
C MET A 410 -7.92 16.47 24.18
N LEU A 411 -8.52 15.39 23.68
CA LEU A 411 -8.85 15.23 22.27
C LEU A 411 -9.82 16.32 21.78
N LEU A 412 -10.85 16.62 22.55
CA LEU A 412 -11.81 17.66 22.21
C LEU A 412 -11.17 19.07 22.25
N LYS A 413 -10.26 19.33 23.18
CA LYS A 413 -9.49 20.59 23.20
C LYS A 413 -8.57 20.71 21.98
N THR A 414 -7.95 19.63 21.55
CA THR A 414 -7.14 19.59 20.32
C THR A 414 -7.98 19.98 19.10
N GLN A 415 -9.18 19.41 19.00
CA GLN A 415 -10.11 19.70 17.90
C GLN A 415 -10.58 21.16 17.87
N THR A 416 -10.84 21.76 19.03
CA THR A 416 -11.42 23.11 19.13
C THR A 416 -10.38 24.22 19.21
N GLY A 417 -9.13 23.90 19.54
CA GLY A 417 -8.04 24.86 19.77
C GLY A 417 -7.30 25.29 18.51
N ASP A 418 -7.35 24.50 17.47
CA ASP A 418 -6.70 24.80 16.18
C ASP A 418 -7.72 25.46 15.23
N ALA A 419 -7.75 26.80 15.23
CA ALA A 419 -8.59 27.58 14.30
C ALA A 419 -8.16 27.43 12.81
N ASP A 420 -6.98 26.90 12.56
CA ASP A 420 -6.34 26.70 11.25
C ASP A 420 -6.21 25.22 10.85
N MET A 421 -7.04 24.32 11.40
CA MET A 421 -7.04 22.93 10.91
C MET A 421 -7.55 22.91 9.47
N SER A 422 -6.64 22.59 8.53
CA SER A 422 -7.01 22.26 7.16
C SER A 422 -7.80 20.94 7.12
N ASP A 423 -8.58 20.74 6.07
CA ASP A 423 -9.32 19.48 5.88
C ASP A 423 -8.35 18.28 5.70
N ASP A 424 -7.07 18.52 5.40
CA ASP A 424 -5.98 17.55 5.20
C ASP A 424 -5.04 17.46 6.44
N ASP A 425 -5.48 17.83 7.63
CA ASP A 425 -4.61 17.75 8.83
C ASP A 425 -4.44 16.28 9.28
N PRO A 426 -3.22 15.74 9.30
CA PRO A 426 -2.97 14.32 9.66
C PRO A 426 -3.47 13.93 11.06
N GLN A 427 -3.62 14.90 11.97
CA GLN A 427 -4.16 14.63 13.32
C GLN A 427 -5.61 14.16 13.29
N MET A 428 -6.41 14.57 12.28
CA MET A 428 -7.84 14.25 12.25
C MET A 428 -8.06 12.75 12.14
N SER A 429 -7.32 12.07 11.28
CA SER A 429 -7.35 10.62 11.11
C SER A 429 -7.03 9.89 12.44
N TYR A 430 -5.96 10.30 13.12
CA TYR A 430 -5.60 9.74 14.44
C TYR A 430 -6.68 9.98 15.49
N MET A 431 -7.28 11.17 15.52
CA MET A 431 -8.35 11.47 16.48
C MET A 431 -9.62 10.66 16.23
N ILE A 432 -10.04 10.55 14.97
CA ILE A 432 -11.21 9.75 14.57
C ILE A 432 -11.03 8.30 15.00
N SER A 433 -9.87 7.72 14.74
CA SER A 433 -9.53 6.36 15.13
C SER A 433 -9.48 6.19 16.64
N ALA A 434 -8.93 7.16 17.38
CA ALA A 434 -8.88 7.14 18.84
C ALA A 434 -10.27 7.21 19.46
N TRP A 435 -11.16 8.05 18.96
CA TRP A 435 -12.55 8.12 19.46
C TRP A 435 -13.29 6.80 19.30
N ALA A 436 -13.10 6.10 18.19
CA ALA A 436 -13.72 4.79 17.99
C ALA A 436 -13.15 3.72 18.92
N ARG A 437 -11.83 3.70 19.14
CA ARG A 437 -11.19 2.80 20.11
C ARG A 437 -11.73 3.07 21.52
N ILE A 438 -11.81 4.35 21.92
CA ILE A 438 -12.38 4.73 23.22
C ILE A 438 -13.86 4.35 23.31
N CYS A 439 -14.63 4.49 22.23
CA CYS A 439 -16.01 4.02 22.17
C CYS A 439 -16.09 2.50 22.42
N LYS A 440 -15.24 1.73 21.76
CA LYS A 440 -15.16 0.27 21.96
C LYS A 440 -14.81 -0.09 23.41
N ILE A 441 -13.93 0.67 24.06
CA ILE A 441 -13.53 0.44 25.45
C ILE A 441 -14.68 0.77 26.42
N LEU A 442 -15.34 1.91 26.22
CA LEU A 442 -16.38 2.43 27.14
C LEU A 442 -17.76 1.82 26.86
N GLY A 443 -18.02 1.31 25.66
CA GLY A 443 -19.34 0.85 25.25
C GLY A 443 -20.42 1.93 25.43
N PRO A 444 -21.57 1.61 26.02
CA PRO A 444 -22.67 2.58 26.23
C PRO A 444 -22.28 3.85 26.99
N ALA A 445 -21.23 3.81 27.84
CA ALA A 445 -20.73 4.97 28.54
C ALA A 445 -20.11 6.05 27.64
N PHE A 446 -19.83 5.70 26.37
CA PHE A 446 -19.37 6.66 25.36
C PHE A 446 -20.51 7.56 24.81
N ALA A 447 -21.77 7.15 24.94
CA ALA A 447 -22.92 7.86 24.35
C ALA A 447 -22.95 9.39 24.63
N PRO A 448 -22.56 9.90 25.83
CA PRO A 448 -22.51 11.34 26.08
C PRO A 448 -21.54 12.13 25.17
N TYR A 449 -20.53 11.47 24.59
CA TYR A 449 -19.54 12.10 23.71
C TYR A 449 -19.98 12.14 22.23
N LEU A 450 -20.98 11.35 21.83
CA LEU A 450 -21.46 11.29 20.44
C LEU A 450 -21.76 12.67 19.82
N PRO A 451 -22.48 13.59 20.49
CA PRO A 451 -22.76 14.91 19.92
C PRO A 451 -21.51 15.72 19.55
N LEU A 452 -20.38 15.41 20.18
CA LEU A 452 -19.12 16.13 19.98
C LEU A 452 -18.28 15.55 18.84
N VAL A 453 -18.34 14.23 18.64
CA VAL A 453 -17.50 13.52 17.67
C VAL A 453 -18.20 13.30 16.32
N MET A 454 -19.53 13.22 16.30
CA MET A 454 -20.30 12.89 15.09
C MET A 454 -20.19 13.96 14.00
N GLY A 455 -20.10 15.25 14.36
CA GLY A 455 -19.96 16.33 13.39
C GLY A 455 -18.74 16.17 12.50
N PRO A 456 -17.54 16.13 13.04
CA PRO A 456 -16.29 15.89 12.28
C PRO A 456 -16.33 14.60 11.46
N ILE A 457 -16.73 13.48 12.09
CA ILE A 457 -16.77 12.18 11.39
C ILE A 457 -17.72 12.19 10.19
N MET A 458 -18.92 12.74 10.36
CA MET A 458 -19.89 12.87 9.26
C MET A 458 -19.36 13.79 8.16
N LYS A 459 -18.64 14.87 8.51
CA LYS A 459 -17.99 15.77 7.55
C LYS A 459 -16.96 15.00 6.72
N THR A 460 -16.00 14.33 7.36
CA THR A 460 -14.95 13.53 6.68
C THR A 460 -15.55 12.40 5.84
N ALA A 461 -16.51 11.64 6.38
CA ALA A 461 -17.21 10.59 5.64
C ALA A 461 -18.01 11.11 4.43
N SER A 462 -18.47 12.37 4.45
CA SER A 462 -19.21 13.00 3.36
C SER A 462 -18.34 13.69 2.30
N MET A 463 -17.01 13.77 2.51
CA MET A 463 -16.09 14.39 1.55
C MET A 463 -16.26 13.79 0.15
N LYS A 464 -16.24 14.65 -0.84
CA LYS A 464 -16.26 14.24 -2.25
C LYS A 464 -14.83 14.16 -2.75
N PRO A 465 -14.51 13.19 -3.61
CA PRO A 465 -13.19 13.15 -4.23
C PRO A 465 -12.99 14.43 -5.06
N GLU A 466 -11.82 15.02 -4.94
CA GLU A 466 -11.40 16.06 -5.87
C GLU A 466 -11.03 15.37 -7.18
N VAL A 467 -11.66 15.79 -8.26
CA VAL A 467 -11.43 15.26 -9.60
C VAL A 467 -11.04 16.40 -10.54
N ALA A 468 -10.03 16.17 -11.35
CA ALA A 468 -9.58 17.10 -12.36
C ALA A 468 -9.57 16.44 -13.74
N LEU A 469 -9.99 17.18 -14.75
CA LEU A 469 -9.77 16.83 -16.14
C LEU A 469 -8.64 17.74 -16.61
N LEU A 470 -7.50 17.16 -16.96
CA LEU A 470 -6.32 17.89 -17.38
C LEU A 470 -5.97 17.51 -18.83
N ASP A 471 -5.61 18.50 -19.62
CA ASP A 471 -5.00 18.27 -20.92
C ASP A 471 -3.54 17.83 -20.71
N ASN A 472 -2.95 17.10 -21.65
CA ASN A 472 -1.57 16.56 -21.54
C ASN A 472 -0.52 17.65 -21.26
N ASP A 473 -0.75 18.89 -21.73
CA ASP A 473 0.15 20.02 -21.48
C ASP A 473 0.06 20.55 -20.03
N GLU A 474 -1.07 20.30 -19.34
CA GLU A 474 -1.29 20.71 -17.95
C GLU A 474 -0.79 19.62 -16.98
N LEU A 475 -0.76 18.36 -17.42
CA LEU A 475 -0.30 17.22 -16.64
C LEU A 475 1.18 17.37 -16.22
N SER A 476 2.04 17.79 -17.15
CA SER A 476 3.47 18.02 -16.89
C SER A 476 3.77 19.09 -15.84
N GLY A 477 2.80 19.97 -15.55
CA GLY A 477 2.89 20.97 -14.48
C GLY A 477 2.40 20.47 -13.12
N VAL A 478 1.58 19.43 -13.11
CA VAL A 478 0.97 18.85 -11.90
C VAL A 478 1.73 17.62 -11.41
N GLU A 479 2.41 16.88 -12.29
CA GLU A 479 3.25 15.72 -11.92
C GLU A 479 4.40 16.09 -10.98
N ASN A 480 4.86 17.33 -10.98
CA ASN A 480 5.90 17.82 -10.07
C ASN A 480 5.41 18.18 -8.64
N ASP A 481 4.09 18.15 -8.39
CA ASP A 481 3.51 18.59 -7.10
C ASP A 481 2.59 17.53 -6.46
N SER A 482 2.58 16.27 -6.95
CA SER A 482 1.43 15.41 -6.72
C SER A 482 1.71 13.93 -6.41
N GLU A 483 2.28 13.64 -5.25
CA GLU A 483 2.13 12.29 -4.63
C GLU A 483 0.66 11.95 -4.33
N ASP A 484 -0.22 12.95 -4.32
CA ASP A 484 -1.62 12.86 -3.90
C ASP A 484 -2.61 12.59 -5.05
N TRP A 485 -2.17 12.52 -6.31
CA TRP A 485 -3.06 12.38 -7.46
C TRP A 485 -2.81 11.08 -8.23
N GLN A 486 -3.86 10.32 -8.50
CA GLN A 486 -3.84 9.25 -9.48
C GLN A 486 -4.46 9.73 -10.79
N PHE A 487 -3.74 9.53 -11.89
CA PHE A 487 -4.20 9.92 -13.22
C PHE A 487 -4.55 8.70 -14.06
N VAL A 488 -5.71 8.78 -14.72
CA VAL A 488 -6.16 7.78 -15.70
C VAL A 488 -6.34 8.50 -17.03
N SER A 489 -5.62 8.05 -18.06
CA SER A 489 -5.76 8.61 -19.40
C SER A 489 -7.13 8.27 -20.00
N LEU A 490 -7.85 9.30 -20.46
CA LEU A 490 -9.15 9.16 -21.15
C LEU A 490 -9.03 9.28 -22.68
N GLY A 491 -7.84 9.03 -23.24
CA GLY A 491 -7.53 9.16 -24.65
C GLY A 491 -6.41 10.13 -24.95
N GLU A 492 -6.20 10.49 -26.23
CA GLU A 492 -4.99 11.17 -26.68
C GLU A 492 -4.73 12.58 -26.09
N GLN A 493 -5.68 13.22 -25.44
CA GLN A 493 -5.54 14.62 -25.00
C GLN A 493 -6.07 14.94 -23.61
N GLN A 494 -6.71 13.98 -22.92
CA GLN A 494 -7.31 14.25 -21.61
C GLN A 494 -6.96 13.18 -20.59
N ASN A 495 -6.57 13.64 -19.41
CA ASN A 495 -6.31 12.78 -18.26
C ASN A 495 -7.32 13.12 -17.16
N PHE A 496 -7.87 12.08 -16.57
CA PHE A 496 -8.74 12.19 -15.40
C PHE A 496 -7.90 11.97 -14.15
N GLY A 497 -7.69 13.01 -13.37
CA GLY A 497 -6.99 12.96 -12.10
C GLY A 497 -7.96 12.82 -10.95
N ILE A 498 -7.62 11.97 -9.98
CA ILE A 498 -8.34 11.82 -8.72
C ILE A 498 -7.34 12.09 -7.60
N LYS A 499 -7.66 13.01 -6.70
CA LYS A 499 -6.86 13.22 -5.49
C LYS A 499 -7.13 12.09 -4.51
N THR A 500 -6.12 11.29 -4.25
CA THR A 500 -6.19 10.11 -3.36
C THR A 500 -6.03 10.46 -1.90
N ALA A 501 -5.34 11.56 -1.60
CA ALA A 501 -5.27 12.13 -0.27
C ALA A 501 -6.66 12.25 0.34
N GLY A 502 -7.04 12.08 1.42
CA GLY A 502 -8.39 12.18 1.99
C GLY A 502 -9.36 11.04 1.64
N LEU A 503 -9.06 10.16 0.67
CA LEU A 503 -9.88 8.97 0.44
C LEU A 503 -9.70 7.94 1.56
N GLU A 504 -8.49 7.77 2.06
CA GLU A 504 -8.19 6.94 3.24
C GLU A 504 -8.86 7.49 4.50
N ASP A 505 -8.82 8.80 4.69
CA ASP A 505 -9.51 9.45 5.82
C ASP A 505 -11.03 9.24 5.74
N LYS A 506 -11.58 9.34 4.53
CA LYS A 506 -13.00 9.04 4.28
C LYS A 506 -13.32 7.57 4.60
N ALA A 507 -12.49 6.63 4.18
CA ALA A 507 -12.66 5.21 4.47
C ALA A 507 -12.59 4.96 5.98
N THR A 508 -11.61 5.54 6.65
CA THR A 508 -11.48 5.49 8.12
C THR A 508 -12.71 6.05 8.82
N ALA A 509 -13.21 7.21 8.40
CA ALA A 509 -14.42 7.80 8.98
C ALA A 509 -15.66 6.91 8.77
N CYS A 510 -15.82 6.32 7.57
CA CYS A 510 -16.89 5.36 7.31
C CYS A 510 -16.77 4.13 8.22
N GLN A 511 -15.57 3.57 8.40
CA GLN A 511 -15.35 2.43 9.28
C GLN A 511 -15.64 2.76 10.75
N MET A 512 -15.38 4.01 11.18
CA MET A 512 -15.71 4.44 12.53
C MET A 512 -17.22 4.54 12.74
N LEU A 513 -17.99 4.95 11.74
CA LEU A 513 -19.46 4.92 11.82
C LEU A 513 -19.98 3.48 11.97
N VAL A 514 -19.36 2.50 11.32
CA VAL A 514 -19.65 1.07 11.56
C VAL A 514 -19.39 0.70 13.03
N CYS A 515 -18.23 1.09 13.55
CA CYS A 515 -17.84 0.83 14.93
C CYS A 515 -18.88 1.41 15.93
N TYR A 516 -19.27 2.67 15.77
CA TYR A 516 -20.28 3.29 16.66
C TYR A 516 -21.63 2.59 16.57
N ALA A 517 -22.11 2.27 15.39
CA ALA A 517 -23.38 1.56 15.23
C ALA A 517 -23.33 0.18 15.93
N ARG A 518 -22.21 -0.54 15.79
CA ARG A 518 -22.01 -1.86 16.37
C ARG A 518 -21.91 -1.84 17.90
N GLU A 519 -21.11 -0.92 18.45
CA GLU A 519 -20.82 -0.88 19.89
C GLU A 519 -21.93 -0.21 20.70
N LEU A 520 -22.55 0.83 20.16
CA LEU A 520 -23.54 1.65 20.91
C LEU A 520 -24.98 1.20 20.69
N LYS A 521 -25.27 0.45 19.62
CA LYS A 521 -26.59 -0.12 19.35
C LYS A 521 -27.73 0.93 19.50
N GLU A 522 -28.63 0.70 20.46
CA GLU A 522 -29.77 1.56 20.72
C GLU A 522 -29.39 3.02 21.05
N HIS A 523 -28.21 3.27 21.61
CA HIS A 523 -27.73 4.61 21.91
C HIS A 523 -27.31 5.40 20.66
N PHE A 524 -27.13 4.73 19.53
CA PHE A 524 -26.80 5.34 18.23
C PHE A 524 -28.03 5.69 17.40
N VAL A 525 -29.24 5.38 17.86
CA VAL A 525 -30.48 5.49 17.07
C VAL A 525 -30.74 6.88 16.49
N ASP A 526 -30.36 7.96 17.19
CA ASP A 526 -30.56 9.33 16.72
C ASP A 526 -29.69 9.69 15.50
N TYR A 527 -28.59 8.97 15.33
CA TYR A 527 -27.65 9.10 14.20
C TYR A 527 -27.86 8.04 13.11
N ALA A 528 -28.70 7.02 13.36
CA ALA A 528 -28.86 5.89 12.46
C ALA A 528 -29.39 6.32 11.07
N GLU A 529 -30.45 7.12 11.02
CA GLU A 529 -31.03 7.58 9.75
C GLU A 529 -30.08 8.50 8.94
N PRO A 530 -29.47 9.55 9.54
CA PRO A 530 -28.45 10.33 8.84
C PRO A 530 -27.29 9.48 8.31
N THR A 531 -26.84 8.49 9.09
CA THR A 531 -25.76 7.58 8.67
C THR A 531 -26.21 6.67 7.51
N VAL A 532 -27.43 6.13 7.52
CA VAL A 532 -27.95 5.35 6.39
C VAL A 532 -27.99 6.20 5.11
N ARG A 533 -28.48 7.44 5.21
CA ARG A 533 -28.54 8.37 4.07
C ARG A 533 -27.15 8.71 3.51
N LEU A 534 -26.13 8.69 4.35
CA LEU A 534 -24.74 8.85 3.93
C LEU A 534 -24.18 7.56 3.31
N MET A 535 -24.34 6.41 3.99
CA MET A 535 -23.69 5.16 3.62
C MET A 535 -24.31 4.48 2.39
N VAL A 536 -25.62 4.57 2.20
CA VAL A 536 -26.28 3.92 1.04
C VAL A 536 -25.73 4.40 -0.31
N PRO A 537 -25.52 5.71 -0.58
CA PRO A 537 -24.83 6.14 -1.80
C PRO A 537 -23.37 5.66 -1.89
N MET A 538 -22.68 5.44 -0.74
CA MET A 538 -21.28 5.00 -0.70
C MET A 538 -21.11 3.54 -1.14
N LEU A 539 -22.16 2.73 -1.20
CA LEU A 539 -22.12 1.40 -1.81
C LEU A 539 -21.61 1.40 -3.27
N LYS A 540 -21.69 2.54 -3.95
CA LYS A 540 -21.26 2.75 -5.35
C LYS A 540 -20.09 3.74 -5.45
N PHE A 541 -19.35 3.91 -4.39
CA PHE A 541 -18.19 4.79 -4.37
C PHE A 541 -16.96 4.06 -4.95
N TYR A 542 -16.91 3.96 -6.28
CA TYR A 542 -15.88 3.19 -7.01
C TYR A 542 -14.47 3.77 -6.94
N PHE A 543 -14.28 4.89 -6.27
CA PHE A 543 -12.96 5.49 -6.07
C PHE A 543 -12.17 4.85 -4.92
N HIS A 544 -12.82 4.08 -4.03
CA HIS A 544 -12.15 3.48 -2.88
C HIS A 544 -12.92 2.25 -2.35
N ASP A 545 -12.23 1.12 -2.30
CA ASP A 545 -12.81 -0.17 -1.90
C ASP A 545 -13.23 -0.20 -0.43
N GLY A 546 -12.40 0.32 0.47
CA GLY A 546 -12.69 0.40 1.91
C GLY A 546 -13.95 1.20 2.23
N VAL A 547 -14.28 2.24 1.43
CA VAL A 547 -15.52 3.01 1.59
C VAL A 547 -16.73 2.15 1.23
N ARG A 548 -16.67 1.37 0.12
CA ARG A 548 -17.77 0.47 -0.27
C ARG A 548 -17.96 -0.65 0.74
N ALA A 549 -16.86 -1.25 1.22
CA ALA A 549 -16.87 -2.28 2.25
C ALA A 549 -17.53 -1.77 3.54
N ALA A 550 -17.08 -0.63 4.08
CA ALA A 550 -17.65 -0.01 5.27
C ALA A 550 -19.13 0.35 5.09
N ALA A 551 -19.52 0.85 3.91
CA ALA A 551 -20.91 1.14 3.61
C ALA A 551 -21.78 -0.11 3.73
N ALA A 552 -21.38 -1.23 3.11
CA ALA A 552 -22.11 -2.47 3.19
C ALA A 552 -22.13 -3.03 4.63
N GLU A 553 -20.99 -3.08 5.31
CA GLU A 553 -20.88 -3.57 6.69
C GLU A 553 -21.77 -2.81 7.66
N SER A 554 -21.97 -1.49 7.46
CA SER A 554 -22.74 -0.64 8.36
C SER A 554 -24.25 -0.99 8.42
N LEU A 555 -24.83 -1.45 7.30
CA LEU A 555 -26.29 -1.54 7.13
C LEU A 555 -26.98 -2.43 8.15
N PRO A 556 -26.54 -3.67 8.43
CA PRO A 556 -27.20 -4.52 9.43
C PRO A 556 -27.12 -3.91 10.83
N TYR A 557 -26.03 -3.24 11.20
CA TYR A 557 -25.89 -2.60 12.50
C TYR A 557 -26.78 -1.36 12.64
N LEU A 558 -26.93 -0.56 11.57
CA LEU A 558 -27.83 0.59 11.55
C LEU A 558 -29.30 0.16 11.67
N LEU A 559 -29.68 -0.94 11.02
CA LEU A 559 -31.02 -1.54 11.21
C LEU A 559 -31.22 -2.06 12.63
N GLU A 560 -30.18 -2.66 13.24
CA GLU A 560 -30.25 -3.08 14.64
C GLU A 560 -30.46 -1.89 15.57
N CYS A 561 -29.74 -0.77 15.38
CA CYS A 561 -29.93 0.47 16.12
C CYS A 561 -31.36 1.02 15.98
N ALA A 562 -31.95 0.89 14.82
CA ALA A 562 -33.29 1.39 14.51
C ALA A 562 -34.42 0.64 15.22
N LYS A 563 -34.20 -0.59 15.67
CA LYS A 563 -35.23 -1.45 16.29
C LYS A 563 -35.95 -0.81 17.49
N ILE A 564 -35.24 0.02 18.27
CA ILE A 564 -35.82 0.66 19.45
C ILE A 564 -36.95 1.63 19.11
N ARG A 565 -36.95 2.19 17.87
CA ARG A 565 -38.03 3.09 17.40
C ARG A 565 -39.25 2.35 16.85
N GLY A 566 -39.21 1.03 16.83
CA GLY A 566 -40.33 0.17 16.45
C GLY A 566 -40.28 -0.31 15.00
N PRO A 567 -41.18 -1.26 14.66
CA PRO A 567 -41.14 -1.98 13.38
C PRO A 567 -41.30 -1.09 12.15
N GLN A 568 -42.18 -0.07 12.25
CA GLN A 568 -42.43 0.83 11.10
C GLN A 568 -41.17 1.62 10.74
N TYR A 569 -40.43 2.13 11.72
CA TYR A 569 -39.18 2.87 11.47
C TYR A 569 -38.12 2.00 10.80
N VAL A 570 -38.02 0.74 11.25
CA VAL A 570 -37.11 -0.24 10.63
C VAL A 570 -37.53 -0.56 9.18
N GLN A 571 -38.85 -0.71 8.92
CA GLN A 571 -39.36 -0.96 7.57
C GLN A 571 -39.09 0.23 6.64
N ASP A 572 -39.28 1.46 7.10
CA ASP A 572 -39.02 2.66 6.33
C ASP A 572 -37.51 2.77 5.98
N MET A 573 -36.64 2.45 6.93
CA MET A 573 -35.19 2.41 6.72
C MET A 573 -34.80 1.30 5.74
N TRP A 574 -35.38 0.11 5.88
CA TRP A 574 -35.15 -1.02 4.97
C TRP A 574 -35.60 -0.72 3.54
N ALA A 575 -36.69 0.01 3.38
CA ALA A 575 -37.17 0.44 2.07
C ALA A 575 -36.17 1.39 1.35
N LEU A 576 -35.34 2.12 2.08
CA LEU A 576 -34.24 2.91 1.52
C LEU A 576 -33.02 2.05 1.17
N ILE A 577 -32.71 1.05 2.00
CA ILE A 577 -31.49 0.24 1.89
C ILE A 577 -31.62 -0.83 0.80
N CYS A 578 -32.68 -1.63 0.84
CA CYS A 578 -32.81 -2.87 0.05
C CYS A 578 -32.65 -2.65 -1.46
N PRO A 579 -33.31 -1.68 -2.11
CA PRO A 579 -33.18 -1.47 -3.55
C PRO A 579 -31.76 -1.05 -3.98
N GLU A 580 -31.11 -0.22 -3.18
CA GLU A 580 -29.78 0.28 -3.50
C GLU A 580 -28.69 -0.77 -3.22
N LEU A 581 -28.86 -1.60 -2.18
CA LEU A 581 -27.98 -2.71 -1.92
C LEU A 581 -28.05 -3.78 -3.03
N LEU A 582 -29.25 -4.12 -3.52
CA LEU A 582 -29.41 -5.04 -4.65
C LEU A 582 -28.74 -4.52 -5.91
N LYS A 583 -28.93 -3.23 -6.24
CA LYS A 583 -28.25 -2.58 -7.37
C LYS A 583 -26.72 -2.53 -7.19
N ALA A 584 -26.24 -2.36 -5.97
CA ALA A 584 -24.80 -2.36 -5.69
C ALA A 584 -24.21 -3.76 -5.89
N ILE A 585 -24.89 -4.80 -5.42
CA ILE A 585 -24.49 -6.20 -5.64
C ILE A 585 -24.43 -6.54 -7.14
N GLU A 586 -25.43 -6.10 -7.92
CA GLU A 586 -25.47 -6.35 -9.36
C GLU A 586 -24.32 -5.68 -10.11
N ALA A 587 -23.90 -4.48 -9.66
CA ALA A 587 -22.95 -3.63 -10.35
C ALA A 587 -21.52 -3.74 -9.80
N GLU A 588 -21.27 -4.48 -8.70
CA GLU A 588 -19.95 -4.56 -8.06
C GLU A 588 -18.97 -5.38 -8.92
N PRO A 589 -17.87 -4.75 -9.40
CA PRO A 589 -16.88 -5.44 -10.23
C PRO A 589 -15.90 -6.29 -9.40
N GLU A 590 -15.63 -5.88 -8.15
CA GLU A 590 -14.67 -6.53 -7.28
C GLU A 590 -15.31 -7.68 -6.48
N GLN A 591 -14.74 -8.89 -6.57
CA GLN A 591 -15.37 -10.09 -6.03
C GLN A 591 -15.36 -10.16 -4.51
N SER A 592 -14.30 -9.70 -3.88
CA SER A 592 -14.20 -9.61 -2.41
C SER A 592 -15.30 -8.70 -1.86
N LEU A 593 -15.52 -7.55 -2.48
CA LEU A 593 -16.57 -6.61 -2.11
C LEU A 593 -17.98 -7.13 -2.44
N LEU A 594 -18.14 -7.84 -3.55
CA LEU A 594 -19.39 -8.52 -3.88
C LEU A 594 -19.77 -9.51 -2.76
N ALA A 595 -18.80 -10.26 -2.24
CA ALA A 595 -19.02 -11.16 -1.11
C ALA A 595 -19.45 -10.40 0.15
N GLU A 596 -18.82 -9.25 0.45
CA GLU A 596 -19.19 -8.39 1.57
C GLU A 596 -20.61 -7.80 1.42
N HIS A 597 -20.99 -7.35 0.23
CA HIS A 597 -22.33 -6.86 -0.05
C HIS A 597 -23.39 -7.98 0.12
N LEU A 598 -23.12 -9.18 -0.37
CA LEU A 598 -24.00 -10.35 -0.18
C LEU A 598 -24.11 -10.74 1.29
N ASN A 599 -23.01 -10.74 2.04
CA ASN A 599 -22.99 -10.98 3.48
C ASN A 599 -23.83 -9.93 4.23
N SER A 600 -23.68 -8.66 3.88
CA SER A 600 -24.49 -7.58 4.45
C SER A 600 -25.98 -7.80 4.20
N LEU A 601 -26.38 -8.15 2.97
CA LEU A 601 -27.75 -8.46 2.62
C LEU A 601 -28.28 -9.64 3.45
N ALA A 602 -27.51 -10.73 3.55
CA ALA A 602 -27.88 -11.90 4.33
C ALA A 602 -28.12 -11.55 5.81
N ARG A 603 -27.23 -10.79 6.43
CA ARG A 603 -27.36 -10.32 7.81
C ARG A 603 -28.57 -9.39 8.01
N CYS A 604 -28.86 -8.52 7.05
CA CYS A 604 -30.07 -7.68 7.09
C CYS A 604 -31.32 -8.54 7.03
N VAL A 605 -31.39 -9.54 6.15
CA VAL A 605 -32.53 -10.44 6.03
C VAL A 605 -32.71 -11.29 7.29
N GLU A 606 -31.63 -11.81 7.86
CA GLU A 606 -31.66 -12.53 9.14
C GLU A 606 -32.21 -11.66 10.28
N LEU A 607 -31.78 -10.39 10.34
CA LEU A 607 -32.19 -9.43 11.34
C LEU A 607 -33.69 -9.07 11.25
N LEU A 608 -34.20 -8.93 10.02
CA LEU A 608 -35.57 -8.49 9.74
C LEU A 608 -36.57 -9.67 9.70
N GLY A 609 -36.10 -10.86 9.35
CA GLY A 609 -36.89 -12.08 9.32
C GLY A 609 -37.77 -12.23 8.07
N ILE A 610 -38.67 -13.20 8.15
CA ILE A 610 -39.53 -13.60 7.02
C ILE A 610 -40.44 -12.45 6.58
N GLY A 611 -40.51 -12.21 5.26
CA GLY A 611 -41.36 -11.18 4.65
C GLY A 611 -40.71 -9.80 4.50
N CYS A 612 -39.44 -9.64 4.83
CA CYS A 612 -38.70 -8.39 4.63
C CYS A 612 -38.42 -8.08 3.15
N LEU A 613 -38.33 -9.09 2.28
CA LEU A 613 -38.18 -8.94 0.83
C LEU A 613 -39.55 -8.98 0.14
N THR A 614 -39.76 -8.02 -0.76
CA THR A 614 -40.93 -8.03 -1.65
C THR A 614 -40.78 -9.12 -2.73
N GLU A 615 -41.87 -9.48 -3.40
CA GLU A 615 -41.80 -10.46 -4.50
C GLU A 615 -40.88 -9.95 -5.63
N GLN A 616 -40.86 -8.66 -5.89
CA GLN A 616 -39.96 -8.04 -6.86
C GLN A 616 -38.50 -8.14 -6.41
N SER A 617 -38.17 -7.74 -5.18
CA SER A 617 -36.81 -7.83 -4.65
C SER A 617 -36.29 -9.27 -4.61
N MET A 618 -37.19 -10.23 -4.38
CA MET A 618 -36.85 -11.66 -4.41
C MET A 618 -36.50 -12.12 -5.83
N ARG A 619 -37.21 -11.65 -6.85
CA ARG A 619 -36.92 -11.97 -8.25
C ARG A 619 -35.58 -11.36 -8.66
N GLU A 620 -35.35 -10.07 -8.35
CA GLU A 620 -34.09 -9.37 -8.60
C GLU A 620 -32.91 -10.10 -7.93
N LEU A 621 -33.05 -10.51 -6.67
CA LEU A 621 -32.02 -11.28 -5.96
C LEU A 621 -31.72 -12.61 -6.65
N VAL A 622 -32.75 -13.34 -7.09
CA VAL A 622 -32.56 -14.63 -7.80
C VAL A 622 -31.83 -14.41 -9.14
N GLU A 623 -32.19 -13.36 -9.88
CA GLU A 623 -31.51 -13.01 -11.14
C GLU A 623 -30.04 -12.65 -10.89
N ILE A 624 -29.74 -11.85 -9.86
CA ILE A 624 -28.38 -11.51 -9.45
C ILE A 624 -27.57 -12.76 -9.10
N ILE A 625 -28.11 -13.67 -8.29
CA ILE A 625 -27.43 -14.91 -7.90
C ILE A 625 -27.13 -15.78 -9.14
N ILE A 626 -28.11 -15.92 -10.05
CA ILE A 626 -27.90 -16.68 -11.29
C ILE A 626 -26.80 -16.04 -12.15
N SER A 627 -26.82 -14.71 -12.29
CA SER A 627 -25.79 -13.98 -13.03
C SER A 627 -24.41 -14.17 -12.42
N THR A 628 -24.28 -14.01 -11.09
CA THR A 628 -23.01 -14.20 -10.37
C THR A 628 -22.45 -15.60 -10.54
N ILE A 629 -23.31 -16.64 -10.45
CA ILE A 629 -22.90 -18.02 -10.69
C ILE A 629 -22.45 -18.22 -12.15
N SER A 630 -23.17 -17.64 -13.11
CA SER A 630 -22.81 -17.72 -14.54
C SER A 630 -21.45 -17.08 -14.82
N GLN A 631 -21.21 -15.90 -14.28
CA GLN A 631 -19.92 -15.21 -14.38
C GLN A 631 -18.77 -16.00 -13.75
N HIS A 632 -19.03 -16.68 -12.61
CA HIS A 632 -18.03 -17.57 -12.02
C HIS A 632 -17.64 -18.71 -12.98
N PHE A 633 -18.61 -19.35 -13.63
CA PHE A 633 -18.33 -20.38 -14.64
C PHE A 633 -17.62 -19.83 -15.88
N GLU A 634 -17.96 -18.63 -16.33
CA GLU A 634 -17.27 -17.97 -17.45
C GLU A 634 -15.79 -17.73 -17.10
N ARG A 635 -15.49 -17.17 -15.93
CA ARG A 635 -14.13 -17.00 -15.44
C ARG A 635 -13.37 -18.33 -15.34
N GLN A 636 -14.02 -19.37 -14.85
CA GLN A 636 -13.42 -20.71 -14.79
C GLN A 636 -13.09 -21.25 -16.20
N ASN A 637 -13.96 -21.00 -17.18
CA ASN A 637 -13.70 -21.35 -18.56
C ASN A 637 -12.56 -20.54 -19.18
N GLU A 638 -12.47 -19.25 -18.89
CA GLU A 638 -11.36 -18.39 -19.32
C GLU A 638 -10.03 -18.87 -18.75
N ARG A 639 -9.99 -19.24 -17.45
CA ARG A 639 -8.81 -19.86 -16.82
C ARG A 639 -8.41 -21.14 -17.54
N ASN A 640 -9.36 -22.00 -17.85
CA ASN A 640 -9.12 -23.24 -18.59
C ASN A 640 -8.66 -22.98 -20.03
N GLN A 641 -9.04 -21.87 -20.63
CA GLN A 641 -8.52 -21.45 -21.94
C GLN A 641 -7.10 -20.91 -21.83
N LYS A 642 -6.80 -20.08 -20.83
CA LYS A 642 -5.43 -19.61 -20.53
C LYS A 642 -4.45 -20.77 -20.36
N ARG A 643 -4.89 -21.87 -19.71
CA ARG A 643 -4.09 -23.11 -19.59
C ARG A 643 -3.75 -23.77 -20.95
N LYS A 644 -4.43 -23.42 -22.01
CA LYS A 644 -4.16 -23.91 -23.38
C LYS A 644 -3.36 -22.92 -24.22
N ASP A 645 -3.04 -21.76 -23.69
CA ASP A 645 -2.22 -20.77 -24.39
C ASP A 645 -0.82 -21.34 -24.64
N GLU A 646 -0.22 -20.96 -25.76
CA GLU A 646 1.15 -21.37 -26.09
C GLU A 646 2.20 -20.85 -25.11
N ASP A 647 1.86 -19.78 -24.36
CA ASP A 647 2.71 -19.17 -23.35
C ASP A 647 2.44 -19.70 -21.94
N TYR A 648 1.52 -20.66 -21.78
CA TYR A 648 1.25 -21.24 -20.48
C TYR A 648 2.45 -21.99 -19.91
N ASP A 649 2.75 -21.75 -18.64
CA ASP A 649 3.77 -22.47 -17.85
C ASP A 649 3.38 -22.52 -16.36
N ASP A 650 4.20 -23.18 -15.53
CA ASP A 650 3.95 -23.35 -14.09
C ASP A 650 3.83 -22.01 -13.31
N GLY A 651 4.49 -20.93 -13.79
CA GLY A 651 4.40 -19.60 -13.19
C GLY A 651 3.03 -18.95 -13.40
N VAL A 652 2.42 -19.17 -14.58
CA VAL A 652 1.05 -18.72 -14.87
C VAL A 652 0.05 -19.46 -13.97
N GLU A 653 0.29 -20.73 -13.65
CA GLU A 653 -0.57 -21.51 -12.76
C GLU A 653 -0.55 -20.97 -11.32
N ASP A 654 0.62 -20.56 -10.81
CA ASP A 654 0.74 -19.92 -9.51
C ASP A 654 -0.03 -18.58 -9.46
N GLN A 655 0.00 -17.77 -10.53
CA GLN A 655 -0.78 -16.53 -10.65
C GLN A 655 -2.29 -16.79 -10.77
N VAL A 656 -2.69 -17.81 -11.50
CA VAL A 656 -4.12 -18.19 -11.65
C VAL A 656 -4.69 -18.67 -10.33
N ASN A 657 -3.90 -19.38 -9.51
CA ASN A 657 -4.31 -19.88 -8.20
C ASN A 657 -4.36 -18.78 -7.12
N SER A 658 -3.61 -17.70 -7.27
CA SER A 658 -3.69 -16.54 -6.36
C SER A 658 -4.98 -15.71 -6.54
N LEU A 659 -5.70 -15.94 -7.63
CA LEU A 659 -7.00 -15.30 -7.92
C LEU A 659 -8.21 -16.13 -7.42
N GLU A 660 -7.99 -17.25 -6.73
CA GLU A 660 -9.02 -18.05 -6.05
C GLU A 660 -9.34 -17.54 -4.65
#